data_c7ec532d2a5d7168d8f60b74e2c4c131
#
_entry.id   c7ec532d2a5d7168d8f60b74e2c4c131
#
_cell.length_a   1.000
_cell.length_b   1.000
_cell.length_c   1.000
_cell.angle_alpha   90.00
_cell.angle_beta   90.00
_cell.angle_gamma   90.00
#
_symmetry.space_group_name_H-M   'P 1'
#
loop_
_entity.id
_entity.type
_entity.pdbx_description
1 polymer ?
#
loop_
_entity_poly.entity_id
_entity_poly.type
_entity_poly.pdbx_seq_one_letter_code
_entity_poly.pdbx_strand_id
1 'polypeptide(L)'
;MKTEGQIGVFLCECGGKISSRVDLPLVAELLKEEPRAHLAILPYPCLAPGLAAMKSAIQAKKLDRLLIGGCSSRVMKKRFPEALASMGIERHQIDFINLKDHVAAVHEASPQELAHKAAALVAGGLASLNLLEQYEPVSLPFDGPVLILGGGVSGFAAARELARHGMESILFVKSLSPERVLDELHQTFPGCRLFCGDVGEILREVFAHPLVKVIPEQPIEYIIGGVGDYRVGLKQGDGNVTEVGGVAIITALDREFSPPEIGYIGGGDRVWTMQDLEDRLVEGHVQPGRVVFWVNSPQHGQAAQQFAAVAAWRDSLLMARENPQVKPTVLYPANITLPLTGADLVEARAHGVSLQSYAPELHPVVQSGYLSFVSPGDHLEHEVEWDTLIIPGVPSDPAAKAKELLRWLPIYPENGGGVLKKSHIKLWPDQLPDESLFFTGSAGGICDLNEVLQQGKKAARGVLHLRQKALENRLVSPVVVHVDPDLCEGCGLCTEICPCGGIEHVKPGSGAVPRETDSHLCSGGGTCAATCPYEAIKVLNNTAQQLEARVKAVVGRMQEHEILSFICGWGGLSSAEQAAVKGLTYPSGIYLIPVNCLGSIDPSILSLAFLNGVKGILLAGCTPTHSCHYHYGVDHCWYRVNAMKKLLSLAGLERRRIAVGYVEVNEPDSFVRMAESHLDALEKLPPLPRDDRTMAKLWAIHATMHRPRVRWVLGTSLRRPTEKVFPGSQINAVEADETMLDVLKEEYTVSRILKALSDQPLSPPDLARVLEEPVRTLTPILTDMSKEGRIVTKGWEKSYPIYALGKA
;
A
#
# COMPACT_ATOMS: atom_id res chain seq x y z
N MET A 1 3.72 40.67 4.69
CA MET A 1 2.39 40.21 5.09
C MET A 1 1.90 39.31 3.96
N LYS A 2 1.90 37.99 4.13
CA LYS A 2 1.27 37.06 3.15
C LYS A 2 -0.22 37.33 3.20
N THR A 3 -0.83 37.73 2.07
CA THR A 3 -2.28 37.84 1.94
C THR A 3 -2.90 36.53 2.33
N GLU A 4 -3.74 36.54 3.35
CA GLU A 4 -4.44 35.36 3.85
C GLU A 4 -5.37 34.85 2.74
N GLY A 5 -5.07 33.66 2.18
CA GLY A 5 -5.77 33.08 1.05
C GLY A 5 -7.23 32.72 1.33
N GLN A 6 -8.05 32.62 0.28
CA GLN A 6 -9.47 32.26 0.36
C GLN A 6 -9.66 30.80 -0.11
N ILE A 7 -10.44 30.01 0.64
CA ILE A 7 -10.69 28.62 0.33
C ILE A 7 -12.05 28.43 -0.35
N GLY A 8 -12.06 27.78 -1.50
CA GLY A 8 -13.30 27.34 -2.15
C GLY A 8 -13.72 25.96 -1.65
N VAL A 9 -14.91 25.86 -1.07
CA VAL A 9 -15.51 24.57 -0.66
C VAL A 9 -16.60 24.21 -1.64
N PHE A 10 -16.41 23.13 -2.39
CA PHE A 10 -17.35 22.66 -3.39
C PHE A 10 -17.94 21.32 -2.98
N LEU A 11 -19.22 21.32 -2.56
CA LEU A 11 -19.95 20.11 -2.20
C LEU A 11 -20.65 19.53 -3.43
N CYS A 12 -20.46 18.24 -3.68
CA CYS A 12 -21.00 17.52 -4.81
C CYS A 12 -22.31 16.81 -4.44
N GLU A 13 -23.38 17.04 -5.20
CA GLU A 13 -24.62 16.25 -5.10
C GLU A 13 -24.45 14.83 -5.66
N CYS A 14 -23.47 14.64 -6.56
CA CYS A 14 -23.20 13.39 -7.27
C CYS A 14 -24.42 12.79 -7.97
N GLY A 15 -25.24 13.63 -8.61
CA GLY A 15 -26.47 13.22 -9.28
C GLY A 15 -27.47 12.55 -8.36
N GLY A 16 -27.58 13.03 -7.15
CA GLY A 16 -28.47 12.49 -6.14
C GLY A 16 -27.86 11.43 -5.24
N LYS A 17 -26.71 10.82 -5.59
CA LYS A 17 -26.07 9.76 -4.77
C LYS A 17 -25.59 10.25 -3.40
N ILE A 18 -25.25 11.54 -3.28
CA ILE A 18 -24.92 12.16 -2.00
C ILE A 18 -26.15 12.90 -1.46
N SER A 19 -26.75 13.79 -2.25
CA SER A 19 -27.83 14.67 -1.77
C SER A 19 -29.14 13.96 -1.39
N SER A 20 -29.37 12.72 -1.86
CA SER A 20 -30.52 11.91 -1.37
C SER A 20 -30.28 11.31 0.02
N ARG A 21 -29.04 11.28 0.48
CA ARG A 21 -28.66 10.65 1.78
C ARG A 21 -28.14 11.67 2.79
N VAL A 22 -27.56 12.77 2.33
CA VAL A 22 -26.95 13.82 3.14
C VAL A 22 -27.63 15.14 2.86
N ASP A 23 -28.11 15.82 3.88
CA ASP A 23 -28.70 17.16 3.76
C ASP A 23 -27.57 18.19 3.54
N LEU A 24 -27.19 18.39 2.26
CA LEU A 24 -26.12 19.32 1.88
C LEU A 24 -26.42 20.79 2.22
N PRO A 25 -27.64 21.31 2.10
CA PRO A 25 -28.00 22.61 2.62
C PRO A 25 -27.69 22.78 4.11
N LEU A 26 -27.99 21.77 4.94
CA LEU A 26 -27.65 21.79 6.37
C LEU A 26 -26.13 21.75 6.56
N VAL A 27 -25.39 20.96 5.78
CA VAL A 27 -23.91 21.00 5.81
C VAL A 27 -23.40 22.41 5.55
N ALA A 28 -23.97 23.11 4.56
CA ALA A 28 -23.60 24.48 4.24
C ALA A 28 -23.87 25.46 5.37
N GLU A 29 -25.03 25.32 6.03
CA GLU A 29 -25.39 26.17 7.18
C GLU A 29 -24.48 25.93 8.39
N LEU A 30 -24.15 24.66 8.69
CA LEU A 30 -23.22 24.29 9.78
C LEU A 30 -21.77 24.78 9.58
N LEU A 31 -21.40 25.10 8.33
CA LEU A 31 -20.09 25.61 7.94
C LEU A 31 -20.08 27.10 7.64
N LYS A 32 -21.18 27.81 7.79
CA LYS A 32 -21.35 29.21 7.42
C LYS A 32 -20.39 30.18 8.14
N GLU A 33 -20.05 29.86 9.37
CA GLU A 33 -19.16 30.68 10.20
C GLU A 33 -17.67 30.34 10.03
N GLU A 34 -17.35 29.34 9.17
CA GLU A 34 -15.94 29.00 8.93
C GLU A 34 -15.22 30.16 8.24
N PRO A 35 -14.14 30.68 8.82
CA PRO A 35 -13.46 31.84 8.27
C PRO A 35 -12.82 31.54 6.92
N ARG A 36 -12.93 32.50 5.97
CA ARG A 36 -12.30 32.42 4.65
C ARG A 36 -12.83 31.34 3.73
N ALA A 37 -13.94 30.70 4.03
CA ALA A 37 -14.54 29.68 3.19
C ALA A 37 -15.61 30.28 2.27
N HIS A 38 -15.48 30.04 0.95
CA HIS A 38 -16.55 30.24 -0.02
C HIS A 38 -17.17 28.88 -0.36
N LEU A 39 -18.40 28.65 0.08
CA LEU A 39 -19.08 27.39 -0.07
C LEU A 39 -20.08 27.42 -1.25
N ALA A 40 -20.07 26.36 -2.07
CA ALA A 40 -21.03 26.16 -3.15
C ALA A 40 -21.40 24.66 -3.25
N ILE A 41 -22.68 24.39 -3.47
CA ILE A 41 -23.21 23.05 -3.78
C ILE A 41 -23.36 22.94 -5.28
N LEU A 42 -22.80 21.92 -5.90
CA LEU A 42 -22.81 21.69 -7.33
C LEU A 42 -23.30 20.27 -7.66
N PRO A 43 -24.17 20.11 -8.69
CA PRO A 43 -24.65 18.78 -9.10
C PRO A 43 -23.51 17.82 -9.47
N TYR A 44 -22.55 18.31 -10.28
CA TYR A 44 -21.41 17.53 -10.76
C TYR A 44 -20.18 18.44 -10.95
N PRO A 45 -19.45 18.80 -9.91
CA PRO A 45 -18.25 19.63 -10.06
C PRO A 45 -17.19 19.01 -10.99
N CYS A 46 -17.20 17.68 -11.17
CA CYS A 46 -16.27 16.96 -12.04
C CYS A 46 -16.64 16.97 -13.54
N LEU A 47 -17.81 17.48 -13.93
CA LEU A 47 -18.22 17.60 -15.34
C LEU A 47 -18.02 19.03 -15.85
N ALA A 48 -18.06 19.23 -17.18
CA ALA A 48 -17.78 20.51 -17.80
C ALA A 48 -18.58 21.72 -17.26
N PRO A 49 -19.91 21.62 -17.01
CA PRO A 49 -20.65 22.72 -16.39
C PRO A 49 -20.19 23.04 -14.96
N GLY A 50 -19.93 22.02 -14.15
CA GLY A 50 -19.44 22.18 -12.78
C GLY A 50 -18.04 22.77 -12.73
N LEU A 51 -17.13 22.32 -13.60
CA LEU A 51 -15.80 22.90 -13.74
C LEU A 51 -15.86 24.38 -14.17
N ALA A 52 -16.78 24.74 -15.07
CA ALA A 52 -16.99 26.13 -15.46
C ALA A 52 -17.46 26.99 -14.27
N ALA A 53 -18.41 26.48 -13.48
CA ALA A 53 -18.87 27.16 -12.27
C ALA A 53 -17.74 27.33 -11.24
N MET A 54 -16.91 26.30 -11.03
CA MET A 54 -15.74 26.37 -10.15
C MET A 54 -14.75 27.43 -10.65
N LYS A 55 -14.40 27.42 -11.94
CA LYS A 55 -13.51 28.43 -12.55
C LYS A 55 -14.03 29.85 -12.35
N SER A 56 -15.32 30.07 -12.56
CA SER A 56 -15.95 31.39 -12.33
C SER A 56 -15.86 31.82 -10.86
N ALA A 57 -16.08 30.89 -9.92
CA ALA A 57 -15.96 31.15 -8.49
C ALA A 57 -14.50 31.46 -8.08
N ILE A 58 -13.53 30.70 -8.59
CA ILE A 58 -12.09 30.91 -8.35
C ILE A 58 -11.69 32.33 -8.76
N GLN A 59 -12.09 32.77 -9.93
CA GLN A 59 -11.81 34.13 -10.45
C GLN A 59 -12.50 35.21 -9.62
N ALA A 60 -13.83 35.08 -9.45
CA ALA A 60 -14.65 36.11 -8.77
C ALA A 60 -14.28 36.31 -7.31
N LYS A 61 -13.90 35.22 -6.60
CA LYS A 61 -13.59 35.23 -5.17
C LYS A 61 -12.10 35.15 -4.85
N LYS A 62 -11.24 35.12 -5.89
CA LYS A 62 -9.77 35.00 -5.75
C LYS A 62 -9.37 33.79 -4.86
N LEU A 63 -9.99 32.64 -5.12
CA LEU A 63 -9.71 31.44 -4.35
C LEU A 63 -8.33 30.90 -4.73
N ASP A 64 -7.52 30.55 -3.74
CA ASP A 64 -6.17 30.00 -3.92
C ASP A 64 -6.03 28.54 -3.43
N ARG A 65 -7.05 28.03 -2.74
CA ARG A 65 -7.12 26.65 -2.23
C ARG A 65 -8.52 26.13 -2.40
N LEU A 66 -8.63 24.79 -2.59
CA LEU A 66 -9.92 24.17 -2.84
C LEU A 66 -10.13 22.95 -1.95
N LEU A 67 -11.32 22.84 -1.37
CA LEU A 67 -11.80 21.64 -0.69
C LEU A 67 -12.99 21.08 -1.46
N ILE A 68 -12.88 19.85 -1.93
CA ILE A 68 -13.92 19.19 -2.70
C ILE A 68 -14.54 18.07 -1.86
N GLY A 69 -15.77 18.30 -1.40
CA GLY A 69 -16.60 17.28 -0.74
C GLY A 69 -17.39 16.48 -1.76
N GLY A 70 -16.97 15.24 -2.03
CA GLY A 70 -17.63 14.45 -3.09
C GLY A 70 -17.22 12.98 -3.12
N CYS A 71 -16.79 12.52 -4.29
CA CYS A 71 -16.33 11.14 -4.49
C CYS A 71 -14.92 10.92 -3.95
N SER A 72 -14.46 9.66 -4.00
CA SER A 72 -13.08 9.27 -3.68
C SER A 72 -12.05 10.15 -4.37
N SER A 73 -11.06 10.62 -3.60
CA SER A 73 -9.91 11.36 -4.11
C SER A 73 -9.14 10.56 -5.18
N ARG A 74 -9.16 9.24 -5.13
CA ARG A 74 -8.53 8.35 -6.10
C ARG A 74 -8.97 8.64 -7.55
N VAL A 75 -10.27 8.86 -7.75
CA VAL A 75 -10.82 9.15 -9.07
C VAL A 75 -10.57 10.60 -9.48
N MET A 76 -10.57 11.52 -8.51
CA MET A 76 -10.62 12.96 -8.76
C MET A 76 -9.26 13.67 -8.72
N LYS A 77 -8.24 13.09 -8.08
CA LYS A 77 -6.88 13.66 -7.94
C LYS A 77 -6.16 13.98 -9.27
N LYS A 78 -6.54 13.34 -10.37
CA LYS A 78 -5.99 13.65 -11.70
C LYS A 78 -6.82 14.72 -12.40
N ARG A 79 -8.14 14.58 -12.35
CA ARG A 79 -9.08 15.39 -13.14
C ARG A 79 -9.11 16.87 -12.75
N PHE A 80 -9.18 17.16 -11.45
CA PHE A 80 -9.29 18.56 -11.00
C PHE A 80 -8.01 19.37 -11.20
N PRO A 81 -6.81 18.89 -10.83
CA PRO A 81 -5.58 19.61 -11.11
C PRO A 81 -5.39 19.91 -12.59
N GLU A 82 -5.62 18.92 -13.47
CA GLU A 82 -5.53 19.13 -14.93
C GLU A 82 -6.52 20.19 -15.43
N ALA A 83 -7.77 20.13 -14.97
CA ALA A 83 -8.80 21.08 -15.40
C ALA A 83 -8.62 22.49 -14.85
N LEU A 84 -7.95 22.66 -13.71
CA LEU A 84 -7.81 23.93 -12.99
C LEU A 84 -6.40 24.52 -13.07
N ALA A 85 -5.44 23.84 -13.69
CA ALA A 85 -4.07 24.32 -13.87
C ALA A 85 -4.02 25.71 -14.54
N SER A 86 -4.87 25.94 -15.54
CA SER A 86 -4.99 27.25 -16.22
C SER A 86 -5.48 28.38 -15.31
N MET A 87 -5.98 28.07 -14.12
CA MET A 87 -6.43 29.03 -13.10
C MET A 87 -5.34 29.29 -12.03
N GLY A 88 -4.15 28.70 -12.18
CA GLY A 88 -3.07 28.78 -11.19
C GLY A 88 -3.32 27.93 -9.92
N ILE A 89 -4.22 26.95 -9.99
CA ILE A 89 -4.49 26.03 -8.87
C ILE A 89 -3.72 24.74 -9.12
N GLU A 90 -2.76 24.46 -8.27
CA GLU A 90 -1.93 23.27 -8.33
C GLU A 90 -2.51 22.11 -7.51
N ARG A 91 -1.98 20.91 -7.76
CA ARG A 91 -2.45 19.67 -7.12
C ARG A 91 -2.41 19.73 -5.58
N HIS A 92 -1.38 20.31 -5.00
CA HIS A 92 -1.20 20.39 -3.54
C HIS A 92 -2.16 21.39 -2.88
N GLN A 93 -2.77 22.29 -3.65
CA GLN A 93 -3.77 23.26 -3.18
C GLN A 93 -5.20 22.71 -3.16
N ILE A 94 -5.39 21.44 -3.56
CA ILE A 94 -6.71 20.80 -3.61
C ILE A 94 -6.74 19.62 -2.62
N ASP A 95 -7.63 19.68 -1.62
CA ASP A 95 -7.94 18.54 -0.76
C ASP A 95 -9.34 17.99 -1.05
N PHE A 96 -9.57 16.72 -0.68
CA PHE A 96 -10.78 15.96 -0.98
C PHE A 96 -11.35 15.32 0.27
N ILE A 97 -12.65 15.49 0.49
CA ILE A 97 -13.41 14.75 1.50
C ILE A 97 -14.37 13.80 0.78
N ASN A 98 -14.20 12.51 1.01
CA ASN A 98 -15.05 11.48 0.41
C ASN A 98 -16.40 11.39 1.14
N LEU A 99 -17.36 12.23 0.74
CA LEU A 99 -18.72 12.21 1.28
C LEU A 99 -19.55 11.07 0.71
N LYS A 100 -19.23 10.61 -0.52
CA LYS A 100 -19.99 9.54 -1.17
C LYS A 100 -19.78 8.19 -0.49
N ASP A 101 -18.51 7.74 -0.38
CA ASP A 101 -18.21 6.37 0.03
C ASP A 101 -17.89 6.25 1.53
N HIS A 102 -17.65 7.38 2.24
CA HIS A 102 -17.39 7.39 3.69
C HIS A 102 -18.56 7.91 4.52
N VAL A 103 -19.59 8.47 3.86
CA VAL A 103 -20.77 9.02 4.57
C VAL A 103 -22.05 8.51 3.94
N ALA A 104 -22.34 8.85 2.69
CA ALA A 104 -23.65 8.62 2.08
C ALA A 104 -23.97 7.14 1.83
N ALA A 105 -22.99 6.35 1.37
CA ALA A 105 -23.21 4.97 0.91
C ALA A 105 -23.11 3.89 2.00
N VAL A 106 -22.48 4.20 3.14
CA VAL A 106 -22.06 3.18 4.14
C VAL A 106 -22.78 3.27 5.47
N HIS A 107 -23.73 4.20 5.63
CA HIS A 107 -24.44 4.38 6.89
C HIS A 107 -25.95 4.33 6.72
N GLU A 108 -26.61 3.66 7.65
CA GLU A 108 -28.05 3.69 7.80
C GLU A 108 -28.43 4.69 8.91
N ALA A 109 -28.44 5.99 8.55
CA ALA A 109 -28.76 7.09 9.45
C ALA A 109 -29.59 8.16 8.72
N SER A 110 -30.19 9.09 9.47
CA SER A 110 -30.99 10.17 8.89
C SER A 110 -30.12 11.15 8.09
N PRO A 111 -30.68 11.82 7.06
CA PRO A 111 -29.94 12.82 6.29
C PRO A 111 -29.33 13.94 7.15
N GLN A 112 -29.97 14.30 8.26
CA GLN A 112 -29.50 15.31 9.21
C GLN A 112 -28.30 14.81 10.02
N GLU A 113 -28.31 13.59 10.53
CA GLU A 113 -27.17 12.97 11.23
C GLU A 113 -25.98 12.87 10.28
N LEU A 114 -26.21 12.43 9.04
CA LEU A 114 -25.14 12.37 8.03
C LEU A 114 -24.64 13.76 7.63
N ALA A 115 -25.49 14.80 7.69
CA ALA A 115 -25.05 16.18 7.46
C ALA A 115 -24.12 16.70 8.57
N HIS A 116 -24.39 16.40 9.82
CA HIS A 116 -23.49 16.75 10.94
C HIS A 116 -22.13 16.07 10.78
N LYS A 117 -22.12 14.78 10.45
CA LYS A 117 -20.89 14.04 10.14
C LYS A 117 -20.13 14.64 8.96
N ALA A 118 -20.83 14.92 7.86
CA ALA A 118 -20.22 15.54 6.68
C ALA A 118 -19.61 16.90 7.00
N ALA A 119 -20.32 17.75 7.76
CA ALA A 119 -19.85 19.06 8.19
C ALA A 119 -18.58 18.95 9.06
N ALA A 120 -18.53 18.00 10.00
CA ALA A 120 -17.33 17.75 10.81
C ALA A 120 -16.11 17.37 9.96
N LEU A 121 -16.28 16.45 9.02
CA LEU A 121 -15.19 16.03 8.11
C LEU A 121 -14.72 17.17 7.19
N VAL A 122 -15.65 17.98 6.66
CA VAL A 122 -15.34 19.15 5.83
C VAL A 122 -14.63 20.22 6.64
N ALA A 123 -15.08 20.50 7.87
CA ALA A 123 -14.40 21.44 8.78
C ALA A 123 -12.97 20.99 9.08
N GLY A 124 -12.76 19.68 9.28
CA GLY A 124 -11.42 19.10 9.41
C GLY A 124 -10.53 19.34 8.20
N GLY A 125 -11.08 19.18 7.00
CA GLY A 125 -10.38 19.50 5.75
C GLY A 125 -10.02 20.99 5.65
N LEU A 126 -10.95 21.88 5.97
CA LEU A 126 -10.71 23.33 6.01
C LEU A 126 -9.62 23.71 6.99
N ALA A 127 -9.68 23.17 8.22
CA ALA A 127 -8.66 23.45 9.24
C ALA A 127 -7.26 23.04 8.79
N SER A 128 -7.14 21.89 8.11
CA SER A 128 -5.88 21.42 7.52
C SER A 128 -5.41 22.32 6.37
N LEU A 129 -6.29 22.71 5.46
CA LEU A 129 -5.96 23.59 4.32
C LEU A 129 -5.56 25.01 4.74
N ASN A 130 -6.07 25.52 5.85
CA ASN A 130 -5.65 26.81 6.39
C ASN A 130 -4.15 26.84 6.75
N LEU A 131 -3.57 25.68 7.05
CA LEU A 131 -2.15 25.51 7.39
C LEU A 131 -1.29 25.06 6.19
N LEU A 132 -1.83 25.13 4.97
CA LEU A 132 -1.11 24.73 3.76
C LEU A 132 0.10 25.64 3.55
N GLU A 133 1.27 25.03 3.40
CA GLU A 133 2.50 25.72 3.02
C GLU A 133 2.65 25.67 1.49
N GLN A 134 2.95 26.83 0.89
CA GLN A 134 3.26 26.89 -0.54
C GLN A 134 4.69 26.41 -0.75
N TYR A 135 4.90 25.53 -1.70
CA TYR A 135 6.21 25.07 -2.15
C TYR A 135 6.19 24.89 -3.67
N GLU A 136 7.34 25.03 -4.28
CA GLU A 136 7.49 24.72 -5.71
C GLU A 136 7.70 23.22 -5.86
N PRO A 137 6.85 22.53 -6.66
CA PRO A 137 7.05 21.13 -6.94
C PRO A 137 8.39 20.88 -7.62
N VAL A 138 9.15 19.90 -7.15
CA VAL A 138 10.43 19.52 -7.76
C VAL A 138 10.16 18.68 -8.99
N SER A 139 10.62 19.14 -10.16
CA SER A 139 10.56 18.35 -11.39
C SER A 139 11.48 17.15 -11.30
N LEU A 140 10.97 15.99 -11.65
CA LEU A 140 11.71 14.74 -11.65
C LEU A 140 12.30 14.52 -13.04
N PRO A 141 13.64 14.37 -13.19
CA PRO A 141 14.24 14.00 -14.45
C PRO A 141 13.79 12.58 -14.82
N PHE A 142 13.64 12.33 -16.10
CA PHE A 142 13.30 11.02 -16.63
C PHE A 142 14.15 10.76 -17.89
N ASP A 143 15.46 10.93 -17.71
CA ASP A 143 16.45 10.84 -18.77
C ASP A 143 17.45 9.74 -18.43
N GLY A 144 17.26 8.57 -19.03
CA GLY A 144 18.07 7.38 -18.78
C GLY A 144 17.37 6.10 -19.23
N PRO A 145 18.05 4.94 -19.11
CA PRO A 145 17.49 3.66 -19.52
C PRO A 145 16.41 3.15 -18.58
N VAL A 146 15.52 2.30 -19.10
CA VAL A 146 14.58 1.51 -18.33
C VAL A 146 15.21 0.18 -17.94
N LEU A 147 15.14 -0.19 -16.66
CA LEU A 147 15.63 -1.49 -16.20
C LEU A 147 14.52 -2.54 -16.35
N ILE A 148 14.79 -3.61 -17.09
CA ILE A 148 13.85 -4.71 -17.30
C ILE A 148 14.41 -5.95 -16.61
N LEU A 149 13.86 -6.27 -15.44
CA LEU A 149 14.30 -7.41 -14.60
C LEU A 149 13.56 -8.67 -15.02
N GLY A 150 14.23 -9.49 -15.84
CA GLY A 150 13.75 -10.79 -16.33
C GLY A 150 13.68 -10.87 -17.85
N GLY A 151 14.34 -11.91 -18.40
CA GLY A 151 14.44 -12.23 -19.82
C GLY A 151 13.35 -13.17 -20.34
N GLY A 152 12.14 -13.10 -19.77
CA GLY A 152 10.98 -13.81 -20.28
C GLY A 152 10.34 -13.13 -21.49
N VAL A 153 9.29 -13.75 -22.05
CA VAL A 153 8.56 -13.24 -23.23
C VAL A 153 8.07 -11.80 -23.02
N SER A 154 7.56 -11.50 -21.82
CA SER A 154 7.08 -10.16 -21.48
C SER A 154 8.18 -9.12 -21.42
N GLY A 155 9.39 -9.48 -20.93
CA GLY A 155 10.54 -8.61 -20.88
C GLY A 155 11.04 -8.21 -22.26
N PHE A 156 11.14 -9.16 -23.18
CA PHE A 156 11.50 -8.90 -24.57
C PHE A 156 10.45 -8.05 -25.30
N ALA A 157 9.16 -8.29 -25.05
CA ALA A 157 8.09 -7.46 -25.61
C ALA A 157 8.15 -6.03 -25.11
N ALA A 158 8.48 -5.82 -23.83
CA ALA A 158 8.66 -4.50 -23.23
C ALA A 158 9.88 -3.77 -23.84
N ALA A 159 11.03 -4.44 -23.91
CA ALA A 159 12.25 -3.90 -24.50
C ALA A 159 12.03 -3.45 -25.95
N ARG A 160 11.39 -4.29 -26.77
CA ARG A 160 11.03 -3.97 -28.16
C ARG A 160 10.14 -2.74 -28.27
N GLU A 161 9.09 -2.65 -27.44
CA GLU A 161 8.15 -1.53 -27.45
C GLU A 161 8.84 -0.21 -27.05
N LEU A 162 9.70 -0.23 -26.02
CA LEU A 162 10.49 0.93 -25.62
C LEU A 162 11.43 1.38 -26.76
N ALA A 163 12.18 0.45 -27.34
CA ALA A 163 13.11 0.71 -28.42
C ALA A 163 12.44 1.32 -29.66
N ARG A 164 11.27 0.81 -30.07
CA ARG A 164 10.46 1.37 -31.16
C ARG A 164 10.01 2.82 -30.92
N HIS A 165 9.93 3.25 -29.64
CA HIS A 165 9.60 4.62 -29.25
C HIS A 165 10.82 5.45 -28.86
N GLY A 166 12.04 5.00 -29.22
CA GLY A 166 13.26 5.74 -28.99
C GLY A 166 13.66 5.86 -27.52
N MET A 167 13.36 4.87 -26.70
CA MET A 167 13.75 4.83 -25.30
C MET A 167 14.76 3.71 -25.02
N GLU A 168 15.83 4.06 -24.34
CA GLU A 168 16.88 3.11 -23.95
C GLU A 168 16.37 2.14 -22.88
N SER A 169 16.85 0.89 -22.93
CA SER A 169 16.55 -0.09 -21.89
C SER A 169 17.74 -1.02 -21.63
N ILE A 170 17.82 -1.53 -20.39
CA ILE A 170 18.75 -2.55 -19.97
C ILE A 170 17.94 -3.78 -19.59
N LEU A 171 18.08 -4.84 -20.37
CA LEU A 171 17.35 -6.09 -20.21
C LEU A 171 18.26 -7.15 -19.57
N PHE A 172 17.82 -7.69 -18.45
CA PHE A 172 18.49 -8.76 -17.72
C PHE A 172 18.02 -10.12 -18.20
N VAL A 173 18.92 -10.95 -18.66
CA VAL A 173 18.62 -12.28 -19.27
C VAL A 173 19.52 -13.37 -18.71
N LYS A 174 19.05 -14.61 -18.70
CA LYS A 174 19.86 -15.77 -18.28
C LYS A 174 21.00 -16.05 -19.26
N SER A 175 20.77 -15.88 -20.57
CA SER A 175 21.75 -16.14 -21.61
C SER A 175 21.88 -14.96 -22.59
N LEU A 176 23.09 -14.69 -23.07
CA LEU A 176 23.38 -13.64 -24.08
C LEU A 176 23.23 -14.17 -25.51
N SER A 177 22.94 -15.46 -25.72
CA SER A 177 22.64 -16.03 -27.04
C SER A 177 21.14 -16.00 -27.30
N PRO A 178 20.67 -15.33 -28.38
CA PRO A 178 19.26 -15.34 -28.77
C PRO A 178 18.71 -16.75 -28.96
N GLU A 179 19.53 -17.65 -29.51
CA GLU A 179 19.15 -19.03 -29.78
C GLU A 179 18.89 -19.79 -28.45
N ARG A 180 19.79 -19.63 -27.48
CA ARG A 180 19.63 -20.27 -26.16
C ARG A 180 18.44 -19.69 -25.39
N VAL A 181 18.21 -18.40 -25.50
CA VAL A 181 17.03 -17.76 -24.88
C VAL A 181 15.75 -18.31 -25.53
N LEU A 182 15.75 -18.48 -26.87
CA LEU A 182 14.59 -19.05 -27.55
C LEU A 182 14.36 -20.51 -27.15
N ASP A 183 15.40 -21.31 -27.03
CA ASP A 183 15.30 -22.68 -26.54
C ASP A 183 14.79 -22.75 -25.10
N GLU A 184 15.26 -21.88 -24.20
CA GLU A 184 14.74 -21.78 -22.83
C GLU A 184 13.27 -21.37 -22.79
N LEU A 185 12.86 -20.41 -23.62
CA LEU A 185 11.45 -19.99 -23.72
C LEU A 185 10.56 -21.11 -24.28
N HIS A 186 11.05 -21.90 -25.24
CA HIS A 186 10.36 -23.07 -25.76
C HIS A 186 10.14 -24.12 -24.67
N GLN A 187 11.10 -24.29 -23.75
CA GLN A 187 10.98 -25.26 -22.65
C GLN A 187 10.12 -24.77 -21.51
N THR A 188 10.07 -23.45 -21.28
CA THR A 188 9.49 -22.86 -20.09
C THR A 188 8.11 -22.23 -20.33
N PHE A 189 7.74 -21.96 -21.58
CA PHE A 189 6.47 -21.31 -21.88
C PHE A 189 5.69 -22.12 -22.95
N PRO A 190 4.58 -22.79 -22.59
CA PRO A 190 3.78 -23.58 -23.53
C PRO A 190 3.28 -22.72 -24.70
N GLY A 191 3.43 -23.28 -25.91
CA GLY A 191 3.06 -22.62 -27.15
C GLY A 191 4.11 -21.65 -27.71
N CYS A 192 5.17 -21.36 -26.98
CA CYS A 192 6.21 -20.50 -27.51
C CYS A 192 6.85 -21.09 -28.78
N ARG A 193 7.00 -22.38 -28.83
CA ARG A 193 7.55 -23.10 -29.99
C ARG A 193 6.64 -23.05 -31.21
N LEU A 194 5.34 -23.14 -31.01
CA LEU A 194 4.33 -23.10 -32.08
C LEU A 194 4.20 -21.70 -32.70
N PHE A 195 4.44 -20.66 -31.90
CA PHE A 195 4.45 -19.25 -32.30
C PHE A 195 5.88 -18.69 -32.39
N CYS A 196 6.89 -19.55 -32.60
CA CYS A 196 8.29 -19.18 -32.60
C CYS A 196 8.65 -18.09 -33.65
N GLY A 197 7.91 -17.98 -34.74
CA GLY A 197 8.10 -16.94 -35.74
C GLY A 197 8.07 -15.54 -35.12
N ASP A 198 7.03 -15.23 -34.38
CA ASP A 198 6.82 -13.92 -33.77
C ASP A 198 7.78 -13.69 -32.59
N VAL A 199 7.97 -14.68 -31.73
CA VAL A 199 8.88 -14.58 -30.57
C VAL A 199 10.35 -14.50 -31.03
N GLY A 200 10.74 -15.33 -32.00
CA GLY A 200 12.08 -15.32 -32.58
C GLY A 200 12.41 -14.01 -33.31
N GLU A 201 11.41 -13.36 -33.93
CA GLU A 201 11.55 -12.04 -34.51
C GLU A 201 11.77 -10.97 -33.41
N ILE A 202 10.96 -10.99 -32.32
CA ILE A 202 11.13 -10.09 -31.19
C ILE A 202 12.54 -10.22 -30.60
N LEU A 203 13.02 -11.43 -30.38
CA LEU A 203 14.37 -11.69 -29.87
C LEU A 203 15.44 -11.09 -30.78
N ARG A 204 15.39 -11.39 -32.08
CA ARG A 204 16.36 -10.87 -33.05
C ARG A 204 16.35 -9.35 -33.14
N GLU A 205 15.17 -8.72 -33.14
CA GLU A 205 15.04 -7.26 -33.09
C GLU A 205 15.70 -6.69 -31.83
N VAL A 206 15.40 -7.25 -30.64
CA VAL A 206 15.88 -6.77 -29.35
C VAL A 206 17.40 -6.90 -29.20
N PHE A 207 17.96 -8.06 -29.55
CA PHE A 207 19.41 -8.28 -29.45
C PHE A 207 20.20 -7.41 -30.42
N ALA A 208 19.61 -7.04 -31.56
CA ALA A 208 20.26 -6.21 -32.57
C ALA A 208 20.02 -4.70 -32.38
N HIS A 209 19.08 -4.31 -31.48
CA HIS A 209 18.67 -2.93 -31.41
C HIS A 209 19.65 -2.06 -30.62
N PRO A 210 20.15 -0.92 -31.14
CA PRO A 210 21.17 -0.10 -30.47
C PRO A 210 20.71 0.54 -29.14
N LEU A 211 19.42 0.70 -28.93
CA LEU A 211 18.85 1.24 -27.70
C LEU A 211 18.57 0.17 -26.62
N VAL A 212 18.87 -1.10 -26.89
CA VAL A 212 18.68 -2.17 -25.91
C VAL A 212 20.02 -2.76 -25.52
N LYS A 213 20.40 -2.59 -24.26
CA LYS A 213 21.57 -3.24 -23.69
C LYS A 213 21.13 -4.52 -23.00
N VAL A 214 21.51 -5.68 -23.56
CA VAL A 214 21.25 -6.99 -22.96
C VAL A 214 22.42 -7.37 -22.05
N ILE A 215 22.15 -7.69 -20.78
CA ILE A 215 23.15 -8.09 -19.79
C ILE A 215 22.74 -9.39 -19.09
N PRO A 216 23.71 -10.21 -18.61
CA PRO A 216 23.34 -11.44 -17.88
C PRO A 216 22.71 -11.14 -16.52
N GLU A 217 21.71 -11.96 -16.14
CA GLU A 217 21.16 -11.93 -14.79
C GLU A 217 22.24 -12.22 -13.75
N GLN A 218 22.21 -11.46 -12.66
CA GLN A 218 23.09 -11.61 -11.51
C GLN A 218 22.28 -11.43 -10.22
N PRO A 219 22.71 -12.03 -9.10
CA PRO A 219 22.04 -11.81 -7.81
C PRO A 219 21.97 -10.32 -7.46
N ILE A 220 20.80 -9.87 -7.05
CA ILE A 220 20.54 -8.49 -6.68
C ILE A 220 20.86 -8.30 -5.20
N GLU A 221 21.87 -7.46 -4.91
CA GLU A 221 22.27 -7.13 -3.55
C GLU A 221 21.37 -6.05 -2.94
N TYR A 222 20.91 -5.08 -3.77
CA TYR A 222 19.94 -4.05 -3.38
C TYR A 222 19.23 -3.42 -4.58
N ILE A 223 18.04 -2.87 -4.34
CA ILE A 223 17.36 -1.91 -5.23
C ILE A 223 17.00 -0.72 -4.36
N ILE A 224 17.49 0.46 -4.73
CA ILE A 224 17.18 1.73 -4.07
C ILE A 224 16.77 2.75 -5.12
N GLY A 225 16.08 3.80 -4.69
CA GLY A 225 15.68 4.87 -5.59
C GLY A 225 14.16 4.99 -5.73
N GLY A 226 13.77 5.82 -6.69
CA GLY A 226 12.37 6.13 -6.99
C GLY A 226 12.20 6.59 -8.43
N VAL A 227 11.08 7.25 -8.71
CA VAL A 227 10.75 7.75 -10.05
C VAL A 227 11.90 8.57 -10.64
N GLY A 228 12.47 8.12 -11.72
CA GLY A 228 13.55 8.82 -12.44
C GLY A 228 14.97 8.49 -11.99
N ASP A 229 15.20 7.87 -10.83
CA ASP A 229 16.54 7.47 -10.34
C ASP A 229 16.49 6.18 -9.52
N TYR A 230 16.46 5.03 -10.18
CA TYR A 230 16.67 3.73 -9.55
C TYR A 230 18.12 3.29 -9.70
N ARG A 231 18.62 2.60 -8.67
CA ARG A 231 19.94 1.97 -8.65
C ARG A 231 19.82 0.53 -8.18
N VAL A 232 20.30 -0.37 -9.00
CA VAL A 232 20.32 -1.81 -8.76
C VAL A 232 21.75 -2.26 -8.57
N GLY A 233 22.08 -2.73 -7.37
CA GLY A 233 23.39 -3.33 -7.05
C GLY A 233 23.39 -4.81 -7.43
N LEU A 234 24.29 -5.19 -8.32
CA LEU A 234 24.47 -6.55 -8.85
C LEU A 234 25.70 -7.18 -8.24
N LYS A 235 25.57 -8.33 -7.61
CA LYS A 235 26.68 -9.07 -7.01
C LYS A 235 27.45 -9.86 -8.06
N GLN A 236 28.71 -9.52 -8.22
CA GLN A 236 29.60 -10.22 -9.14
C GLN A 236 30.12 -11.53 -8.51
N GLY A 237 30.61 -12.44 -9.35
CA GLY A 237 31.19 -13.73 -8.90
C GLY A 237 32.41 -13.60 -7.99
N ASP A 238 33.10 -12.46 -8.02
CA ASP A 238 34.23 -12.11 -7.13
C ASP A 238 33.81 -11.45 -5.80
N GLY A 239 32.49 -11.28 -5.60
CA GLY A 239 31.91 -10.66 -4.40
C GLY A 239 31.79 -9.13 -4.48
N ASN A 240 32.31 -8.48 -5.51
CA ASN A 240 32.11 -7.05 -5.74
C ASN A 240 30.65 -6.76 -6.17
N VAL A 241 30.19 -5.52 -5.92
CA VAL A 241 28.87 -5.06 -6.36
C VAL A 241 29.03 -4.03 -7.45
N THR A 242 28.42 -4.28 -8.61
CA THR A 242 28.34 -3.32 -9.72
C THR A 242 26.97 -2.68 -9.73
N GLU A 243 26.92 -1.35 -9.80
CA GLU A 243 25.65 -0.61 -9.80
C GLU A 243 25.21 -0.32 -11.25
N VAL A 244 23.89 -0.49 -11.48
CA VAL A 244 23.22 -0.17 -12.74
C VAL A 244 22.06 0.78 -12.44
N GLY A 245 22.07 1.96 -13.09
CA GLY A 245 21.03 2.99 -12.92
C GLY A 245 19.95 2.94 -13.99
N GLY A 246 18.76 3.42 -13.64
CA GLY A 246 17.65 3.56 -14.59
C GLY A 246 16.50 4.42 -14.06
N VAL A 247 15.66 4.89 -14.98
CA VAL A 247 14.55 5.83 -14.66
C VAL A 247 13.26 5.14 -14.22
N ALA A 248 13.11 3.87 -14.56
CA ALA A 248 11.96 3.04 -14.22
C ALA A 248 12.37 1.57 -14.18
N ILE A 249 11.58 0.75 -13.49
CA ILE A 249 11.78 -0.70 -13.44
C ILE A 249 10.55 -1.42 -13.98
N ILE A 250 10.74 -2.33 -14.92
CA ILE A 250 9.76 -3.31 -15.37
C ILE A 250 10.21 -4.68 -14.85
N THR A 251 9.46 -5.26 -13.94
CA THR A 251 9.70 -6.61 -13.44
C THR A 251 8.95 -7.60 -14.30
N ALA A 252 9.69 -8.36 -15.12
CA ALA A 252 9.15 -9.30 -16.10
C ALA A 252 9.35 -10.75 -15.60
N LEU A 253 8.39 -11.24 -14.80
CA LEU A 253 8.46 -12.55 -14.18
C LEU A 253 7.49 -13.50 -14.86
N ASP A 254 8.05 -14.47 -15.57
CA ASP A 254 7.29 -15.57 -16.17
C ASP A 254 7.40 -16.84 -15.32
N ARG A 255 6.33 -17.66 -15.32
CA ARG A 255 6.34 -18.99 -14.72
C ARG A 255 7.20 -19.90 -15.58
N GLU A 256 7.97 -20.75 -14.95
CA GLU A 256 8.64 -21.86 -15.62
C GLU A 256 7.74 -23.09 -15.54
N PHE A 257 7.68 -23.84 -16.61
CA PHE A 257 7.06 -25.16 -16.64
C PHE A 257 8.12 -26.22 -16.38
N SER A 258 7.85 -27.07 -15.42
CA SER A 258 8.61 -28.31 -15.25
C SER A 258 7.89 -29.42 -15.99
N PRO A 259 8.59 -30.23 -16.80
CA PRO A 259 7.97 -31.42 -17.40
C PRO A 259 7.44 -32.32 -16.28
N PRO A 260 6.24 -32.92 -16.46
CA PRO A 260 5.67 -33.82 -15.48
C PRO A 260 6.49 -35.11 -15.37
N GLU A 261 6.49 -35.70 -14.19
CA GLU A 261 6.98 -37.11 -14.07
C GLU A 261 5.95 -38.05 -14.65
N ILE A 262 6.20 -38.57 -15.86
CA ILE A 262 5.28 -39.45 -16.57
C ILE A 262 5.62 -40.92 -16.42
N GLY A 263 6.81 -41.24 -15.91
CA GLY A 263 7.31 -42.62 -15.82
C GLY A 263 6.47 -43.60 -14.99
N TYR A 264 5.69 -43.08 -14.03
CA TYR A 264 4.79 -43.86 -13.18
C TYR A 264 3.45 -44.22 -13.85
N ILE A 265 3.08 -43.54 -14.96
CA ILE A 265 1.75 -43.65 -15.58
C ILE A 265 1.65 -44.97 -16.39
N GLY A 266 2.76 -45.51 -16.90
CA GLY A 266 2.76 -46.65 -17.82
C GLY A 266 2.15 -46.25 -19.18
N GLY A 267 2.52 -46.86 -20.23
CA GLY A 267 1.96 -46.52 -21.56
C GLY A 267 3.04 -46.36 -22.63
N GLY A 268 4.30 -46.26 -22.20
CA GLY A 268 5.45 -46.15 -23.10
C GLY A 268 5.38 -44.94 -24.04
N ASP A 269 5.66 -45.13 -25.30
CA ASP A 269 5.71 -44.08 -26.33
C ASP A 269 4.36 -43.40 -26.64
N ARG A 270 3.28 -43.76 -25.96
CA ARG A 270 1.96 -43.16 -26.12
C ARG A 270 1.61 -42.10 -25.08
N VAL A 271 2.47 -41.86 -24.08
CA VAL A 271 2.33 -40.82 -23.07
C VAL A 271 3.36 -39.72 -23.35
N TRP A 272 2.87 -38.51 -23.59
CA TRP A 272 3.70 -37.39 -24.01
C TRP A 272 3.59 -36.23 -23.00
N THR A 273 4.63 -35.43 -22.92
CA THR A 273 4.56 -34.10 -22.32
C THR A 273 3.99 -33.10 -23.33
N MET A 274 3.62 -31.90 -22.86
CA MET A 274 3.24 -30.79 -23.77
C MET A 274 4.39 -30.44 -24.72
N GLN A 275 5.63 -30.48 -24.26
CA GLN A 275 6.80 -30.21 -25.08
C GLN A 275 6.95 -31.26 -26.21
N ASP A 276 6.81 -32.53 -25.89
CA ASP A 276 6.84 -33.60 -26.90
C ASP A 276 5.77 -33.41 -27.98
N LEU A 277 4.57 -32.92 -27.57
CA LEU A 277 3.51 -32.60 -28.51
C LEU A 277 3.87 -31.41 -29.40
N GLU A 278 4.33 -30.30 -28.79
CA GLU A 278 4.70 -29.11 -29.57
C GLU A 278 5.82 -29.41 -30.58
N ASP A 279 6.82 -30.24 -30.22
CA ASP A 279 7.84 -30.70 -31.13
C ASP A 279 7.26 -31.44 -32.32
N ARG A 280 6.34 -32.37 -32.05
CA ARG A 280 5.68 -33.18 -33.12
C ARG A 280 4.76 -32.32 -33.99
N LEU A 281 4.09 -31.31 -33.43
CA LEU A 281 3.28 -30.35 -34.20
C LEU A 281 4.15 -29.53 -35.17
N VAL A 282 5.31 -29.07 -34.73
CA VAL A 282 6.26 -28.35 -35.59
C VAL A 282 6.82 -29.23 -36.70
N GLU A 283 7.06 -30.52 -36.42
CA GLU A 283 7.55 -31.50 -37.39
C GLU A 283 6.45 -32.06 -38.32
N GLY A 284 5.17 -31.75 -38.07
CA GLY A 284 4.04 -32.28 -38.81
C GLY A 284 3.76 -33.76 -38.53
N HIS A 285 4.22 -34.30 -37.43
CA HIS A 285 4.16 -35.71 -37.09
C HIS A 285 2.98 -36.08 -36.14
N VAL A 286 1.85 -35.43 -36.28
CA VAL A 286 0.65 -35.77 -35.48
C VAL A 286 -0.17 -36.84 -36.17
N GLN A 287 -0.24 -38.01 -35.57
CA GLN A 287 -1.02 -39.15 -36.09
C GLN A 287 -2.52 -39.00 -35.73
N PRO A 288 -3.40 -39.53 -36.60
CA PRO A 288 -4.84 -39.60 -36.30
C PRO A 288 -5.10 -40.45 -35.07
N GLY A 289 -6.12 -40.09 -34.30
CA GLY A 289 -6.52 -40.84 -33.10
C GLY A 289 -7.18 -40.03 -32.01
N ARG A 290 -7.48 -40.71 -30.92
CA ARG A 290 -8.06 -40.09 -29.69
C ARG A 290 -6.93 -39.63 -28.81
N VAL A 291 -6.89 -38.31 -28.59
CA VAL A 291 -5.86 -37.67 -27.78
C VAL A 291 -6.50 -37.10 -26.52
N VAL A 292 -6.02 -37.46 -25.36
CA VAL A 292 -6.50 -36.95 -24.08
C VAL A 292 -5.43 -36.10 -23.43
N PHE A 293 -5.77 -34.86 -23.16
CA PHE A 293 -4.99 -33.94 -22.34
C PHE A 293 -5.48 -34.05 -20.90
N TRP A 294 -4.68 -34.62 -20.03
CA TRP A 294 -5.05 -34.75 -18.63
C TRP A 294 -4.32 -33.74 -17.75
N VAL A 295 -5.06 -32.71 -17.32
CA VAL A 295 -4.56 -31.68 -16.42
C VAL A 295 -4.52 -32.24 -15.00
N ASN A 296 -3.38 -32.79 -14.59
CA ASN A 296 -3.14 -33.44 -13.31
C ASN A 296 -2.11 -32.64 -12.49
N SER A 297 -2.59 -31.79 -11.60
CA SER A 297 -1.70 -30.99 -10.73
C SER A 297 -2.34 -30.61 -9.38
N PRO A 298 -2.77 -31.61 -8.57
CA PRO A 298 -3.49 -31.33 -7.32
C PRO A 298 -2.62 -30.57 -6.30
N GLN A 299 -1.29 -30.66 -6.40
CA GLN A 299 -0.36 -30.10 -5.41
C GLN A 299 0.03 -28.62 -5.66
N HIS A 300 -0.36 -28.05 -6.81
CA HIS A 300 0.18 -26.76 -7.28
C HIS A 300 -0.81 -25.60 -7.27
N GLY A 301 -1.96 -25.76 -6.63
CA GLY A 301 -2.99 -24.72 -6.52
C GLY A 301 -3.80 -24.44 -7.80
N GLN A 302 -4.95 -23.80 -7.64
CA GLN A 302 -5.92 -23.58 -8.73
C GLN A 302 -5.36 -22.77 -9.92
N ALA A 303 -4.54 -21.76 -9.64
CA ALA A 303 -3.97 -20.92 -10.70
C ALA A 303 -3.01 -21.69 -11.62
N ALA A 304 -2.22 -22.63 -11.07
CA ALA A 304 -1.35 -23.47 -11.84
C ALA A 304 -2.13 -24.47 -12.72
N GLN A 305 -3.18 -25.06 -12.16
CA GLN A 305 -4.09 -25.96 -12.88
C GLN A 305 -4.82 -25.20 -14.01
N GLN A 306 -5.28 -23.99 -13.76
CA GLN A 306 -5.94 -23.14 -14.75
C GLN A 306 -5.01 -22.84 -15.93
N PHE A 307 -3.76 -22.50 -15.66
CA PHE A 307 -2.77 -22.23 -16.68
C PHE A 307 -2.50 -23.47 -17.54
N ALA A 308 -2.28 -24.63 -16.92
CA ALA A 308 -2.07 -25.89 -17.64
C ALA A 308 -3.29 -26.27 -18.49
N ALA A 309 -4.51 -26.03 -18.00
CA ALA A 309 -5.74 -26.34 -18.73
C ALA A 309 -5.94 -25.42 -19.95
N VAL A 310 -5.59 -24.14 -19.84
CA VAL A 310 -5.65 -23.21 -20.98
C VAL A 310 -4.62 -23.58 -22.05
N ALA A 311 -3.40 -23.96 -21.67
CA ALA A 311 -2.38 -24.44 -22.57
C ALA A 311 -2.85 -25.71 -23.29
N ALA A 312 -3.38 -26.67 -22.53
CA ALA A 312 -3.92 -27.93 -23.11
C ALA A 312 -5.08 -27.66 -24.08
N TRP A 313 -5.99 -26.75 -23.75
CA TRP A 313 -7.09 -26.36 -24.63
C TRP A 313 -6.57 -25.79 -25.96
N ARG A 314 -5.63 -24.84 -25.89
CA ARG A 314 -5.06 -24.18 -27.06
C ARG A 314 -4.38 -25.19 -27.98
N ASP A 315 -3.54 -26.06 -27.43
CA ASP A 315 -2.79 -27.04 -28.23
C ASP A 315 -3.70 -28.14 -28.79
N SER A 316 -4.79 -28.49 -28.07
CA SER A 316 -5.82 -29.39 -28.58
C SER A 316 -6.56 -28.82 -29.80
N LEU A 317 -6.87 -27.51 -29.75
CA LEU A 317 -7.50 -26.80 -30.86
C LEU A 317 -6.56 -26.72 -32.08
N LEU A 318 -5.29 -26.41 -31.85
CA LEU A 318 -4.28 -26.35 -32.89
C LEU A 318 -4.13 -27.72 -33.59
N MET A 319 -3.97 -28.78 -32.79
CA MET A 319 -3.88 -30.15 -33.28
C MET A 319 -5.10 -30.57 -34.13
N ALA A 320 -6.30 -30.21 -33.68
CA ALA A 320 -7.53 -30.52 -34.41
C ALA A 320 -7.70 -29.70 -35.70
N ARG A 321 -7.12 -28.49 -35.77
CA ARG A 321 -7.06 -27.69 -36.99
C ARG A 321 -6.07 -28.26 -38.01
N GLU A 322 -4.90 -28.68 -37.54
CA GLU A 322 -3.86 -29.27 -38.37
C GLU A 322 -4.26 -30.64 -38.94
N ASN A 323 -4.93 -31.47 -38.11
CA ASN A 323 -5.40 -32.78 -38.52
C ASN A 323 -6.83 -33.09 -38.05
N PRO A 324 -7.87 -32.92 -38.91
CA PRO A 324 -9.27 -33.15 -38.54
C PRO A 324 -9.63 -34.60 -38.15
N GLN A 325 -8.70 -35.55 -38.34
CA GLN A 325 -8.91 -36.94 -37.91
C GLN A 325 -8.52 -37.15 -36.44
N VAL A 326 -7.89 -36.19 -35.80
CA VAL A 326 -7.58 -36.19 -34.38
C VAL A 326 -8.83 -35.74 -33.61
N LYS A 327 -9.13 -36.43 -32.50
CA LYS A 327 -10.26 -36.10 -31.59
C LYS A 327 -9.69 -35.80 -30.20
N PRO A 328 -9.37 -34.53 -29.94
CA PRO A 328 -8.80 -34.17 -28.65
C PRO A 328 -9.88 -34.03 -27.56
N THR A 329 -9.56 -34.53 -26.38
CA THR A 329 -10.35 -34.29 -25.16
C THR A 329 -9.45 -33.64 -24.10
N VAL A 330 -9.86 -32.50 -23.55
CA VAL A 330 -9.18 -31.87 -22.44
C VAL A 330 -9.94 -32.17 -21.15
N LEU A 331 -9.29 -32.94 -20.28
CA LEU A 331 -9.83 -33.34 -18.99
C LEU A 331 -9.19 -32.47 -17.89
N TYR A 332 -9.99 -31.67 -17.17
CA TYR A 332 -9.51 -30.70 -16.19
C TYR A 332 -10.31 -30.75 -14.86
N PRO A 333 -9.72 -30.37 -13.73
CA PRO A 333 -10.42 -30.40 -12.43
C PRO A 333 -11.54 -29.34 -12.35
N ALA A 334 -12.70 -29.69 -11.80
CA ALA A 334 -13.89 -28.84 -11.78
C ALA A 334 -13.79 -27.60 -10.85
N ASN A 335 -12.79 -27.55 -10.00
CA ASN A 335 -12.54 -26.41 -9.09
C ASN A 335 -11.84 -25.22 -9.77
N ILE A 336 -11.51 -25.32 -11.07
CA ILE A 336 -10.96 -24.21 -11.84
C ILE A 336 -11.97 -23.67 -12.84
N THR A 337 -11.84 -22.39 -13.19
CA THR A 337 -12.63 -21.74 -14.24
C THR A 337 -11.72 -21.47 -15.43
N LEU A 338 -12.09 -21.98 -16.60
CA LEU A 338 -11.37 -21.66 -17.84
C LEU A 338 -11.81 -20.29 -18.35
N PRO A 339 -10.90 -19.37 -18.66
CA PRO A 339 -11.21 -18.03 -19.16
C PRO A 339 -11.54 -18.05 -20.65
N LEU A 340 -12.47 -18.93 -21.05
CA LEU A 340 -12.89 -19.12 -22.45
C LEU A 340 -14.17 -18.31 -22.73
N THR A 341 -14.22 -17.67 -23.88
CA THR A 341 -15.41 -16.97 -24.35
C THR A 341 -16.39 -17.95 -25.00
N GLY A 342 -17.62 -17.50 -25.22
CA GLY A 342 -18.58 -18.31 -26.01
C GLY A 342 -18.09 -18.62 -27.43
N ALA A 343 -17.32 -17.72 -28.06
CA ALA A 343 -16.71 -17.92 -29.35
C ALA A 343 -15.65 -19.07 -29.32
N ASP A 344 -14.81 -19.09 -28.27
CA ASP A 344 -13.81 -20.15 -28.09
C ASP A 344 -14.45 -21.53 -27.96
N LEU A 345 -15.57 -21.62 -27.23
CA LEU A 345 -16.31 -22.86 -27.07
C LEU A 345 -17.00 -23.32 -28.37
N VAL A 346 -17.50 -22.39 -29.19
CA VAL A 346 -18.08 -22.69 -30.49
C VAL A 346 -16.98 -23.19 -31.44
N GLU A 347 -15.84 -22.57 -31.44
CA GLU A 347 -14.70 -22.95 -32.25
C GLU A 347 -14.16 -24.33 -31.86
N ALA A 348 -13.98 -24.61 -30.58
CA ALA A 348 -13.58 -25.92 -30.08
C ALA A 348 -14.53 -27.03 -30.57
N ARG A 349 -15.84 -26.81 -30.46
CA ARG A 349 -16.85 -27.79 -30.95
C ARG A 349 -16.79 -27.98 -32.46
N ALA A 350 -16.60 -26.89 -33.24
CA ALA A 350 -16.50 -26.96 -34.70
C ALA A 350 -15.30 -27.82 -35.17
N HIS A 351 -14.22 -27.83 -34.39
CA HIS A 351 -13.04 -28.65 -34.66
C HIS A 351 -13.02 -30.00 -33.90
N GLY A 352 -14.11 -30.34 -33.19
CA GLY A 352 -14.23 -31.63 -32.51
C GLY A 352 -13.45 -31.78 -31.21
N VAL A 353 -13.05 -30.63 -30.60
CA VAL A 353 -12.39 -30.62 -29.29
C VAL A 353 -13.45 -30.77 -28.19
N SER A 354 -13.28 -31.77 -27.32
CA SER A 354 -14.11 -32.02 -26.15
C SER A 354 -13.48 -31.46 -24.88
N LEU A 355 -14.26 -30.72 -24.09
CA LEU A 355 -13.87 -30.23 -22.78
C LEU A 355 -14.66 -30.96 -21.70
N GLN A 356 -14.00 -31.64 -20.78
CA GLN A 356 -14.62 -32.43 -19.71
C GLN A 356 -13.97 -32.08 -18.37
N SER A 357 -14.80 -31.95 -17.32
CA SER A 357 -14.29 -31.69 -15.97
C SER A 357 -14.43 -32.93 -15.09
N TYR A 358 -13.50 -33.14 -14.18
CA TYR A 358 -13.55 -34.20 -13.17
C TYR A 358 -13.59 -33.63 -11.74
N ALA A 359 -14.14 -34.42 -10.80
CA ALA A 359 -14.16 -34.08 -9.39
C ALA A 359 -12.73 -34.10 -8.81
N PRO A 360 -12.19 -32.96 -8.31
CA PRO A 360 -10.78 -32.87 -7.91
C PRO A 360 -10.43 -33.73 -6.69
N GLU A 361 -11.42 -34.12 -5.88
CA GLU A 361 -11.25 -34.99 -4.72
C GLU A 361 -11.06 -36.46 -5.09
N LEU A 362 -11.49 -36.82 -6.31
CA LEU A 362 -11.44 -38.20 -6.85
C LEU A 362 -10.53 -38.20 -8.07
N HIS A 363 -9.26 -38.49 -7.83
CA HIS A 363 -8.25 -38.50 -8.90
C HIS A 363 -8.60 -39.47 -10.03
N PRO A 364 -8.53 -39.04 -11.30
CA PRO A 364 -8.67 -39.95 -12.44
C PRO A 364 -7.68 -41.10 -12.40
N VAL A 365 -8.13 -42.27 -12.78
CA VAL A 365 -7.32 -43.48 -12.86
C VAL A 365 -6.94 -43.77 -14.30
N VAL A 366 -5.62 -43.78 -14.56
CA VAL A 366 -5.09 -44.07 -15.91
C VAL A 366 -4.86 -45.58 -16.05
N GLN A 367 -5.38 -46.12 -17.14
CA GLN A 367 -5.17 -47.49 -17.54
C GLN A 367 -4.72 -47.55 -19.02
N SER A 368 -4.19 -48.68 -19.44
CA SER A 368 -3.71 -48.81 -20.82
C SER A 368 -4.88 -48.69 -21.83
N GLY A 369 -4.97 -47.50 -22.48
CA GLY A 369 -5.95 -47.20 -23.52
C GLY A 369 -7.23 -46.52 -23.02
N TYR A 370 -7.45 -46.32 -21.73
CA TYR A 370 -8.55 -45.51 -21.22
C TYR A 370 -8.20 -44.83 -19.88
N LEU A 371 -8.93 -43.77 -19.57
CA LEU A 371 -8.84 -43.01 -18.34
C LEU A 371 -10.23 -42.91 -17.72
N SER A 372 -10.40 -43.39 -16.48
CA SER A 372 -11.65 -43.28 -15.74
C SER A 372 -11.63 -42.09 -14.78
N PHE A 373 -12.75 -41.40 -14.66
CA PHE A 373 -12.89 -40.21 -13.79
C PHE A 373 -14.33 -40.04 -13.35
N VAL A 374 -14.54 -39.35 -12.22
CA VAL A 374 -15.89 -39.01 -11.75
C VAL A 374 -16.26 -37.61 -12.22
N SER A 375 -17.39 -37.49 -12.94
CA SER A 375 -17.93 -36.21 -13.39
C SER A 375 -18.62 -35.48 -12.25
N PRO A 376 -18.37 -34.17 -12.03
CA PRO A 376 -19.03 -33.39 -10.98
C PRO A 376 -20.50 -33.09 -11.27
N GLY A 377 -20.97 -33.26 -12.52
CA GLY A 377 -22.33 -32.97 -12.94
C GLY A 377 -23.35 -34.03 -12.54
N ASP A 378 -23.01 -35.32 -12.71
CA ASP A 378 -23.86 -36.46 -12.43
C ASP A 378 -23.34 -37.38 -11.31
N HIS A 379 -22.13 -37.12 -10.83
CA HIS A 379 -21.40 -37.95 -9.84
C HIS A 379 -21.18 -39.40 -10.24
N LEU A 380 -21.20 -39.70 -11.54
CA LEU A 380 -20.94 -41.01 -12.09
C LEU A 380 -19.49 -41.13 -12.56
N GLU A 381 -19.01 -42.37 -12.59
CA GLU A 381 -17.74 -42.71 -13.19
C GLU A 381 -17.90 -42.75 -14.72
N HIS A 382 -17.04 -42.04 -15.43
CA HIS A 382 -16.95 -41.99 -16.88
C HIS A 382 -15.60 -42.51 -17.31
N GLU A 383 -15.54 -43.02 -18.52
CA GLU A 383 -14.31 -43.47 -19.15
C GLU A 383 -14.11 -42.75 -20.47
N VAL A 384 -12.87 -42.34 -20.71
CA VAL A 384 -12.42 -41.77 -21.97
C VAL A 384 -11.30 -42.62 -22.53
N GLU A 385 -11.51 -43.12 -23.75
CA GLU A 385 -10.48 -43.91 -24.44
C GLU A 385 -9.42 -42.99 -25.06
N TRP A 386 -8.16 -43.42 -25.01
CA TRP A 386 -7.07 -42.68 -25.60
C TRP A 386 -6.09 -43.57 -26.38
N ASP A 387 -5.61 -43.03 -27.49
CA ASP A 387 -4.49 -43.59 -28.27
C ASP A 387 -3.19 -42.86 -27.87
N THR A 388 -3.29 -41.56 -27.53
CA THR A 388 -2.21 -40.75 -26.97
C THR A 388 -2.70 -40.01 -25.74
N LEU A 389 -1.96 -40.07 -24.65
CA LEU A 389 -2.20 -39.30 -23.43
C LEU A 389 -1.16 -38.21 -23.30
N ILE A 390 -1.62 -36.96 -23.14
CA ILE A 390 -0.76 -35.78 -22.97
C ILE A 390 -0.93 -35.23 -21.57
N ILE A 391 0.19 -35.06 -20.88
CA ILE A 391 0.22 -34.49 -19.54
C ILE A 391 0.89 -33.13 -19.60
N PRO A 392 0.13 -32.03 -19.35
CA PRO A 392 0.69 -30.71 -19.24
C PRO A 392 1.73 -30.63 -18.13
N GLY A 393 2.79 -29.87 -18.35
CA GLY A 393 3.79 -29.59 -17.35
C GLY A 393 3.18 -28.83 -16.19
N VAL A 394 3.90 -28.83 -15.07
CA VAL A 394 3.52 -28.15 -13.84
C VAL A 394 4.20 -26.79 -13.81
N PRO A 395 3.43 -25.69 -13.76
CA PRO A 395 4.03 -24.39 -13.59
C PRO A 395 4.67 -24.26 -12.22
N SER A 396 5.90 -23.74 -12.19
CA SER A 396 6.62 -23.46 -10.95
C SER A 396 5.90 -22.41 -10.09
N ASP A 397 6.14 -22.46 -8.77
CA ASP A 397 5.68 -21.40 -7.89
C ASP A 397 6.46 -20.08 -8.18
N PRO A 398 5.80 -19.04 -8.68
CA PRO A 398 6.49 -17.79 -9.00
C PRO A 398 7.05 -17.10 -7.76
N ALA A 399 6.50 -17.35 -6.56
CA ALA A 399 7.00 -16.79 -5.32
C ALA A 399 8.41 -17.30 -4.99
N ALA A 400 8.77 -18.50 -5.38
CA ALA A 400 10.10 -19.04 -5.17
C ALA A 400 11.18 -18.25 -5.93
N LYS A 401 10.91 -17.90 -7.19
CA LYS A 401 11.80 -17.06 -8.02
C LYS A 401 11.76 -15.58 -7.63
N ALA A 402 10.59 -15.08 -7.30
CA ALA A 402 10.42 -13.69 -6.89
C ALA A 402 10.99 -13.38 -5.51
N LYS A 403 11.33 -14.40 -4.70
CA LYS A 403 11.75 -14.25 -3.29
C LYS A 403 12.89 -13.23 -3.09
N GLU A 404 13.81 -13.16 -4.02
CA GLU A 404 14.90 -12.18 -3.99
C GLU A 404 14.39 -10.77 -4.28
N LEU A 405 13.51 -10.59 -5.27
CA LEU A 405 12.90 -9.31 -5.62
C LEU A 405 11.90 -8.82 -4.58
N LEU A 406 11.23 -9.75 -3.85
CA LEU A 406 10.30 -9.42 -2.77
C LEU A 406 10.94 -8.63 -1.62
N ARG A 407 12.26 -8.70 -1.48
CA ARG A 407 13.01 -7.91 -0.49
C ARG A 407 13.04 -6.42 -0.83
N TRP A 408 12.96 -6.07 -2.11
CA TRP A 408 13.25 -4.74 -2.62
C TRP A 408 12.04 -4.08 -3.29
N LEU A 409 11.17 -4.87 -3.89
CA LEU A 409 10.03 -4.39 -4.63
C LEU A 409 8.72 -4.78 -3.93
N PRO A 410 7.69 -3.93 -3.96
CA PRO A 410 6.39 -4.20 -3.34
C PRO A 410 5.57 -5.19 -4.18
N ILE A 411 6.08 -6.40 -4.35
CA ILE A 411 5.46 -7.53 -5.04
C ILE A 411 5.15 -8.57 -3.98
N TYR A 412 3.90 -9.04 -3.90
CA TYR A 412 3.47 -9.94 -2.83
C TYR A 412 2.76 -11.17 -3.41
N PRO A 413 3.06 -12.38 -2.91
CA PRO A 413 2.34 -13.60 -3.30
C PRO A 413 0.90 -13.54 -2.76
N GLU A 414 -0.06 -14.06 -3.50
CA GLU A 414 -1.41 -14.29 -2.99
C GLU A 414 -1.46 -15.52 -2.08
N ASN A 415 -2.21 -15.43 -0.99
CA ASN A 415 -2.42 -16.55 -0.10
C ASN A 415 -3.11 -17.72 -0.83
N GLY A 416 -2.44 -18.86 -0.89
CA GLY A 416 -3.00 -20.12 -1.39
C GLY A 416 -2.93 -20.37 -2.89
N GLY A 417 -2.32 -19.48 -3.70
CA GLY A 417 -2.36 -19.66 -5.17
C GLY A 417 -1.05 -19.54 -5.93
N GLY A 418 0.07 -19.23 -5.30
CA GLY A 418 1.35 -19.07 -5.99
C GLY A 418 1.39 -17.95 -7.04
N VAL A 419 0.40 -17.08 -7.09
CA VAL A 419 0.29 -15.95 -8.00
C VAL A 419 0.79 -14.71 -7.29
N LEU A 420 1.60 -13.90 -7.96
CA LEU A 420 2.03 -12.62 -7.41
C LEU A 420 0.87 -11.62 -7.47
N LYS A 421 0.53 -11.03 -6.33
CA LYS A 421 -0.54 -10.05 -6.21
C LYS A 421 -0.17 -8.78 -6.98
N LYS A 422 -0.87 -8.50 -8.06
CA LYS A 422 -0.57 -7.41 -8.98
C LYS A 422 -1.25 -6.11 -8.64
N SER A 423 -2.49 -6.16 -8.22
CA SER A 423 -3.35 -5.00 -8.32
C SER A 423 -3.79 -4.51 -6.97
N HIS A 424 -3.47 -3.27 -6.72
CA HIS A 424 -4.17 -2.44 -5.76
C HIS A 424 -5.23 -1.62 -6.52
N ILE A 425 -6.41 -1.43 -5.93
CA ILE A 425 -7.51 -0.67 -6.55
C ILE A 425 -7.13 0.77 -6.99
N LYS A 426 -6.04 1.31 -6.45
CA LYS A 426 -5.48 2.63 -6.83
C LYS A 426 -4.55 2.59 -8.04
N LEU A 427 -4.11 1.41 -8.46
CA LEU A 427 -3.09 1.24 -9.47
C LEU A 427 -3.67 0.69 -10.77
N TRP A 428 -2.98 0.94 -11.86
CA TRP A 428 -3.23 0.19 -13.09
C TRP A 428 -2.85 -1.28 -12.86
N PRO A 429 -3.48 -2.24 -13.56
CA PRO A 429 -3.25 -3.67 -13.33
C PRO A 429 -1.80 -4.14 -13.44
N ASP A 430 -0.97 -3.43 -14.16
CA ASP A 430 0.46 -3.68 -14.40
C ASP A 430 1.38 -2.75 -13.60
N GLN A 431 0.83 -1.80 -12.83
CA GLN A 431 1.58 -0.83 -12.02
C GLN A 431 1.74 -1.32 -10.59
N LEU A 432 2.95 -1.18 -10.05
CA LEU A 432 3.23 -1.34 -8.63
C LEU A 432 2.97 -0.03 -7.86
N PRO A 433 3.06 -0.03 -6.53
CA PRO A 433 2.76 1.15 -5.71
C PRO A 433 3.52 2.43 -6.08
N ASP A 434 4.74 2.33 -6.58
CA ASP A 434 5.45 3.44 -7.20
C ASP A 434 5.02 3.57 -8.66
N GLU A 435 4.78 4.80 -9.15
CA GLU A 435 4.24 5.01 -10.49
C GLU A 435 5.22 4.66 -11.63
N SER A 436 6.51 4.46 -11.33
CA SER A 436 7.56 4.04 -12.27
C SER A 436 7.99 2.58 -12.12
N LEU A 437 7.33 1.83 -11.23
CA LEU A 437 7.49 0.40 -11.09
C LEU A 437 6.36 -0.34 -11.80
N PHE A 438 6.71 -1.25 -12.68
CA PHE A 438 5.76 -2.06 -13.44
C PHE A 438 6.01 -3.55 -13.23
N PHE A 439 4.93 -4.33 -13.24
CA PHE A 439 4.98 -5.78 -13.17
C PHE A 439 4.31 -6.38 -14.40
N THR A 440 4.96 -7.36 -15.02
CA THR A 440 4.46 -8.07 -16.19
C THR A 440 4.90 -9.54 -16.16
N GLY A 441 4.24 -10.36 -16.94
CA GLY A 441 4.56 -11.77 -17.07
C GLY A 441 3.53 -12.72 -16.47
N SER A 442 3.64 -13.99 -16.85
CA SER A 442 2.70 -15.06 -16.48
C SER A 442 2.67 -15.37 -14.98
N ALA A 443 3.70 -14.97 -14.22
CA ALA A 443 3.72 -15.05 -12.76
C ALA A 443 2.55 -14.30 -12.10
N GLY A 444 1.96 -13.35 -12.77
CA GLY A 444 0.79 -12.63 -12.31
C GLY A 444 -0.56 -13.27 -12.62
N GLY A 445 -0.63 -14.54 -12.94
CA GLY A 445 -1.89 -15.27 -13.12
C GLY A 445 -2.42 -15.31 -14.54
N ILE A 446 -1.63 -15.05 -15.53
CA ILE A 446 -2.03 -15.01 -16.92
C ILE A 446 -1.67 -16.25 -17.68
N CYS A 447 -2.39 -16.45 -18.76
CA CYS A 447 -2.62 -17.75 -19.25
C CYS A 447 -2.18 -18.00 -20.69
N ASP A 448 -1.97 -16.99 -21.54
CA ASP A 448 -1.55 -17.23 -22.90
C ASP A 448 -0.40 -16.32 -23.34
N LEU A 449 0.27 -16.74 -24.41
CA LEU A 449 1.43 -16.05 -24.96
C LEU A 449 1.11 -14.63 -25.45
N ASN A 450 -0.04 -14.45 -26.13
CA ASN A 450 -0.42 -13.15 -26.64
C ASN A 450 -0.71 -12.18 -25.50
N GLU A 451 -1.37 -12.65 -24.45
CA GLU A 451 -1.66 -11.83 -23.27
C GLU A 451 -0.37 -11.40 -22.56
N VAL A 452 0.60 -12.29 -22.42
CA VAL A 452 1.92 -11.99 -21.85
C VAL A 452 2.68 -10.97 -22.70
N LEU A 453 2.65 -11.11 -24.02
CA LEU A 453 3.22 -10.14 -24.96
C LEU A 453 2.55 -8.75 -24.83
N GLN A 454 1.22 -8.71 -24.72
CA GLN A 454 0.48 -7.45 -24.56
C GLN A 454 0.78 -6.79 -23.22
N GLN A 455 1.02 -7.57 -22.15
CA GLN A 455 1.40 -7.00 -20.87
C GLN A 455 2.76 -6.33 -20.91
N GLY A 456 3.76 -6.96 -21.53
CA GLY A 456 5.07 -6.36 -21.72
C GLY A 456 4.97 -5.01 -22.45
N LYS A 457 4.22 -4.97 -23.57
CA LYS A 457 3.95 -3.72 -24.32
C LYS A 457 3.22 -2.69 -23.46
N LYS A 458 2.26 -3.10 -22.65
CA LYS A 458 1.49 -2.21 -21.78
C LYS A 458 2.36 -1.59 -20.68
N ALA A 459 3.22 -2.38 -20.05
CA ALA A 459 4.19 -1.87 -19.08
C ALA A 459 5.12 -0.83 -19.71
N ALA A 460 5.66 -1.12 -20.91
CA ALA A 460 6.47 -0.18 -21.66
C ALA A 460 5.72 1.14 -21.95
N ARG A 461 4.46 1.07 -22.37
CA ARG A 461 3.64 2.27 -22.61
C ARG A 461 3.38 3.06 -21.33
N GLY A 462 3.27 2.42 -20.18
CA GLY A 462 3.23 3.08 -18.88
C GLY A 462 4.48 3.94 -18.64
N VAL A 463 5.66 3.38 -18.92
CA VAL A 463 6.93 4.12 -18.83
C VAL A 463 6.98 5.28 -19.84
N LEU A 464 6.58 5.06 -21.09
CA LEU A 464 6.53 6.11 -22.12
C LEU A 464 5.59 7.26 -21.73
N HIS A 465 4.49 6.97 -21.04
CA HIS A 465 3.60 7.99 -20.49
C HIS A 465 4.30 8.84 -19.42
N LEU A 466 5.13 8.25 -18.55
CA LEU A 466 5.94 9.01 -17.58
C LEU A 466 6.97 9.90 -18.28
N ARG A 467 7.66 9.37 -19.31
CA ARG A 467 8.57 10.15 -20.14
C ARG A 467 7.87 11.35 -20.76
N GLN A 468 6.67 11.17 -21.30
CA GLN A 468 5.88 12.26 -21.86
C GLN A 468 5.54 13.33 -20.79
N LYS A 469 5.15 12.91 -19.60
CA LYS A 469 4.94 13.85 -18.47
C LYS A 469 6.20 14.63 -18.13
N ALA A 470 7.37 13.98 -18.12
CA ALA A 470 8.65 14.64 -17.85
C ALA A 470 8.98 15.69 -18.90
N LEU A 471 8.83 15.36 -20.18
CA LEU A 471 9.04 16.29 -21.29
C LEU A 471 8.09 17.51 -21.24
N GLU A 472 6.91 17.36 -20.66
CA GLU A 472 5.93 18.42 -20.43
C GLU A 472 6.13 19.15 -19.09
N ASN A 473 7.21 18.89 -18.35
CA ASN A 473 7.45 19.38 -16.98
C ASN A 473 6.29 19.08 -16.00
N ARG A 474 5.59 17.97 -16.21
CA ARG A 474 4.44 17.52 -15.41
C ARG A 474 4.76 16.32 -14.50
N LEU A 475 5.95 15.76 -14.64
CA LEU A 475 6.46 14.74 -13.73
C LEU A 475 7.14 15.45 -12.58
N VAL A 476 6.44 15.57 -11.47
CA VAL A 476 6.89 16.30 -10.29
C VAL A 476 6.77 15.44 -9.05
N SER A 477 7.70 15.61 -8.11
CA SER A 477 7.58 14.97 -6.80
C SER A 477 6.35 15.51 -6.06
N PRO A 478 5.44 14.63 -5.60
CA PRO A 478 4.26 15.07 -4.83
C PRO A 478 4.60 15.41 -3.38
N VAL A 479 5.83 15.20 -2.95
CA VAL A 479 6.23 15.25 -1.54
C VAL A 479 7.54 16.01 -1.40
N VAL A 480 7.57 16.93 -0.43
CA VAL A 480 8.77 17.61 0.01
C VAL A 480 8.95 17.38 1.50
N VAL A 481 10.10 16.84 1.90
CA VAL A 481 10.49 16.68 3.29
C VAL A 481 11.45 17.80 3.65
N HIS A 482 11.15 18.51 4.73
CA HIS A 482 11.99 19.56 5.28
C HIS A 482 12.55 19.15 6.63
N VAL A 483 13.85 19.30 6.82
CA VAL A 483 14.53 19.09 8.11
C VAL A 483 14.91 20.46 8.67
N ASP A 484 14.35 20.84 9.81
CA ASP A 484 14.67 22.06 10.49
C ASP A 484 16.06 21.93 11.17
N PRO A 485 17.07 22.67 10.70
CA PRO A 485 18.43 22.55 11.22
C PRO A 485 18.59 23.06 12.66
N ASP A 486 17.71 23.97 13.10
CA ASP A 486 17.77 24.53 14.45
C ASP A 486 17.21 23.56 15.51
N LEU A 487 16.35 22.62 15.08
CA LEU A 487 15.77 21.59 15.95
C LEU A 487 16.48 20.24 15.84
N CYS A 488 17.25 20.02 14.78
CA CYS A 488 17.86 18.72 14.50
C CYS A 488 19.17 18.51 15.27
N GLU A 489 19.19 17.49 16.13
CA GLU A 489 20.38 17.10 16.92
C GLU A 489 21.27 16.04 16.22
N GLY A 490 21.02 15.71 14.96
CA GLY A 490 21.85 14.77 14.20
C GLY A 490 21.83 13.33 14.72
N CYS A 491 20.74 12.87 15.32
CA CYS A 491 20.65 11.56 15.97
C CYS A 491 20.58 10.37 14.99
N GLY A 492 20.31 10.59 13.71
CA GLY A 492 20.30 9.56 12.66
C GLY A 492 19.09 8.62 12.62
N LEU A 493 18.12 8.70 13.56
CA LEU A 493 16.97 7.79 13.58
C LEU A 493 16.16 7.84 12.29
N CYS A 494 15.98 9.02 11.71
CA CYS A 494 15.18 9.22 10.50
C CYS A 494 15.78 8.51 9.29
N THR A 495 17.10 8.41 9.20
CA THR A 495 17.79 7.72 8.09
C THR A 495 17.68 6.21 8.22
N GLU A 496 17.73 5.69 9.45
CA GLU A 496 17.61 4.24 9.70
C GLU A 496 16.22 3.68 9.45
N ILE A 497 15.16 4.48 9.69
CA ILE A 497 13.78 3.99 9.56
C ILE A 497 13.15 4.28 8.20
N CYS A 498 13.76 5.11 7.36
CA CYS A 498 13.23 5.42 6.05
C CYS A 498 13.36 4.21 5.10
N PRO A 499 12.26 3.62 4.60
CA PRO A 499 12.34 2.44 3.75
C PRO A 499 12.85 2.73 2.34
N CYS A 500 12.73 3.98 1.89
CA CYS A 500 13.10 4.40 0.54
C CYS A 500 14.44 5.16 0.48
N GLY A 501 15.15 5.28 1.61
CA GLY A 501 16.41 6.03 1.63
C GLY A 501 16.25 7.54 1.37
N GLY A 502 15.02 8.07 1.48
CA GLY A 502 14.70 9.48 1.21
C GLY A 502 15.28 10.49 2.21
N ILE A 503 16.10 10.09 3.15
CA ILE A 503 16.88 10.97 4.04
C ILE A 503 18.32 10.48 4.06
N GLU A 504 19.27 11.39 3.78
CA GLU A 504 20.69 11.06 3.70
C GLU A 504 21.19 10.39 4.99
N HIS A 505 22.01 9.35 4.84
CA HIS A 505 22.51 8.62 5.99
C HIS A 505 23.53 9.47 6.77
N VAL A 506 23.16 9.81 8.00
CA VAL A 506 24.03 10.53 8.94
C VAL A 506 24.46 9.58 10.03
N LYS A 507 25.77 9.54 10.36
CA LYS A 507 26.25 8.72 11.47
C LYS A 507 25.70 9.29 12.79
N PRO A 508 25.07 8.46 13.64
CA PRO A 508 24.60 8.91 14.94
C PRO A 508 25.73 9.58 15.73
N GLY A 509 25.43 10.74 16.35
CA GLY A 509 26.40 11.49 17.16
C GLY A 509 27.47 12.25 16.36
N SER A 510 27.38 12.33 15.03
CA SER A 510 28.32 13.10 14.21
C SER A 510 28.10 14.62 14.28
N GLY A 511 26.98 15.08 14.85
CA GLY A 511 26.55 16.48 14.82
C GLY A 511 26.16 17.00 13.43
N ALA A 512 26.17 16.12 12.42
CA ALA A 512 25.76 16.49 11.09
C ALA A 512 24.24 16.43 10.97
N VAL A 513 23.65 17.49 10.47
CA VAL A 513 22.21 17.57 10.20
C VAL A 513 21.91 16.77 8.93
N PRO A 514 20.91 15.83 8.93
CA PRO A 514 20.46 15.19 7.71
C PRO A 514 20.04 16.26 6.71
N ARG A 515 20.62 16.22 5.51
CA ARG A 515 20.15 17.08 4.43
C ARG A 515 18.83 16.56 3.91
N GLU A 516 18.00 17.47 3.45
CA GLU A 516 16.86 17.14 2.61
C GLU A 516 17.40 16.33 1.45
N THR A 517 16.98 15.08 1.37
CA THR A 517 17.42 14.24 0.29
C THR A 517 16.62 14.53 -0.94
N ASP A 518 17.18 14.05 -2.00
CA ASP A 518 16.60 14.00 -3.30
C ASP A 518 15.12 13.62 -3.20
N SER A 519 14.25 14.57 -3.57
CA SER A 519 12.79 14.38 -3.57
C SER A 519 12.33 13.21 -4.45
N HIS A 520 13.23 12.66 -5.27
CA HIS A 520 13.01 11.44 -6.07
C HIS A 520 12.82 10.19 -5.20
N LEU A 521 13.52 10.12 -4.07
CA LEU A 521 13.50 8.94 -3.20
C LEU A 521 12.34 8.96 -2.20
N CYS A 522 11.79 10.13 -1.88
CA CYS A 522 10.76 10.24 -0.86
C CYS A 522 9.37 9.87 -1.38
N SER A 523 8.81 8.76 -0.91
CA SER A 523 7.44 8.33 -1.21
C SER A 523 6.35 8.96 -0.32
N GLY A 524 6.72 9.84 0.64
CA GLY A 524 5.76 10.51 1.52
C GLY A 524 5.22 9.68 2.67
N GLY A 525 5.92 8.62 3.07
CA GLY A 525 5.50 7.73 4.16
C GLY A 525 5.29 8.43 5.50
N GLY A 526 6.12 9.45 5.83
CA GLY A 526 6.02 10.28 7.02
C GLY A 526 6.45 9.64 8.34
N THR A 527 6.88 8.37 8.33
CA THR A 527 7.34 7.67 9.54
C THR A 527 8.54 8.37 10.18
N CYS A 528 9.46 8.93 9.37
CA CYS A 528 10.61 9.70 9.83
C CYS A 528 10.19 10.93 10.66
N ALA A 529 9.21 11.69 10.21
CA ALA A 529 8.69 12.87 10.94
C ALA A 529 8.06 12.46 12.27
N ALA A 530 7.20 11.45 12.26
CA ALA A 530 6.52 10.97 13.47
C ALA A 530 7.44 10.26 14.48
N THR A 531 8.66 9.89 14.07
CA THR A 531 9.65 9.25 14.94
C THR A 531 10.69 10.23 15.46
N CYS A 532 10.84 11.41 14.81
CA CYS A 532 11.86 12.39 15.22
C CYS A 532 11.69 12.79 16.69
N PRO A 533 12.71 12.59 17.57
CA PRO A 533 12.62 12.95 18.98
C PRO A 533 12.45 14.45 19.20
N TYR A 534 12.96 15.24 18.28
CA TYR A 534 13.03 16.71 18.39
C TYR A 534 12.01 17.41 17.49
N GLU A 535 11.11 16.65 16.82
CA GLU A 535 10.08 17.17 15.89
C GLU A 535 10.66 18.05 14.77
N ALA A 536 11.94 17.80 14.42
CA ALA A 536 12.68 18.59 13.44
C ALA A 536 12.28 18.29 11.96
N ILE A 537 11.47 17.26 11.71
CA ILE A 537 11.16 16.83 10.35
C ILE A 537 9.71 17.14 10.02
N LYS A 538 9.49 17.80 8.88
CA LYS A 538 8.16 18.08 8.33
C LYS A 538 8.02 17.43 6.96
N VAL A 539 6.91 16.75 6.73
CA VAL A 539 6.45 16.36 5.39
C VAL A 539 5.47 17.45 4.97
N LEU A 540 5.88 18.32 4.05
CA LEU A 540 5.07 19.47 3.66
C LEU A 540 3.70 19.03 3.13
N ASN A 541 2.67 19.75 3.55
CA ASN A 541 1.26 19.47 3.28
C ASN A 541 0.74 18.12 3.82
N ASN A 542 1.50 17.51 4.74
CA ASN A 542 1.09 16.37 5.57
C ASN A 542 1.79 16.46 6.94
N THR A 543 1.80 17.65 7.52
CA THR A 543 2.47 17.93 8.80
C THR A 543 1.64 17.46 9.99
N ALA A 544 2.30 17.26 11.14
CA ALA A 544 1.61 16.97 12.40
C ALA A 544 0.61 18.08 12.75
N GLN A 545 0.98 19.35 12.57
CA GLN A 545 0.11 20.50 12.84
C GLN A 545 -1.16 20.50 11.97
N GLN A 546 -1.05 20.13 10.69
CA GLN A 546 -2.22 19.99 9.81
C GLN A 546 -3.15 18.87 10.30
N LEU A 547 -2.59 17.73 10.71
CA LEU A 547 -3.36 16.61 11.23
C LEU A 547 -3.99 16.95 12.58
N GLU A 548 -3.27 17.67 13.47
CA GLU A 548 -3.81 18.21 14.73
C GLU A 548 -5.03 19.11 14.47
N ALA A 549 -4.88 20.08 13.56
CA ALA A 549 -5.97 20.99 13.23
C ALA A 549 -7.19 20.23 12.70
N ARG A 550 -6.97 19.23 11.84
CA ARG A 550 -8.03 18.36 11.33
C ARG A 550 -8.71 17.58 12.45
N VAL A 551 -7.96 16.97 13.35
CA VAL A 551 -8.48 16.21 14.50
C VAL A 551 -9.29 17.12 15.43
N LYS A 552 -8.76 18.27 15.80
CA LYS A 552 -9.47 19.26 16.67
C LYS A 552 -10.80 19.69 16.06
N ALA A 553 -10.81 20.02 14.77
CA ALA A 553 -12.01 20.47 14.08
C ALA A 553 -13.07 19.36 13.93
N VAL A 554 -12.65 18.12 13.69
CA VAL A 554 -13.56 16.95 13.61
C VAL A 554 -14.10 16.62 14.99
N VAL A 555 -13.22 16.40 15.98
CA VAL A 555 -13.61 15.98 17.34
C VAL A 555 -14.48 17.04 18.02
N GLY A 556 -14.21 18.33 17.79
CA GLY A 556 -15.03 19.43 18.32
C GLY A 556 -16.48 19.46 17.82
N ARG A 557 -16.81 18.67 16.78
CA ARG A 557 -18.16 18.51 16.23
C ARG A 557 -18.75 17.11 16.43
N MET A 558 -17.98 16.19 17.02
CA MET A 558 -18.43 14.82 17.33
C MET A 558 -19.24 14.80 18.61
N GLN A 559 -20.11 13.79 18.73
CA GLN A 559 -20.84 13.50 19.95
C GLN A 559 -20.02 12.59 20.89
N GLU A 560 -20.38 12.56 22.18
CA GLU A 560 -19.62 11.85 23.22
C GLU A 560 -19.48 10.33 23.00
N HIS A 561 -20.40 9.71 22.25
CA HIS A 561 -20.38 8.28 21.98
C HIS A 561 -19.66 7.91 20.68
N GLU A 562 -19.23 8.88 19.89
CA GLU A 562 -18.61 8.69 18.60
C GLU A 562 -17.11 8.43 18.70
N ILE A 563 -16.53 7.80 17.69
CA ILE A 563 -15.13 7.41 17.64
C ILE A 563 -14.42 7.99 16.40
N LEU A 564 -13.13 8.25 16.58
CA LEU A 564 -12.25 8.68 15.50
C LEU A 564 -11.53 7.47 14.90
N SER A 565 -11.51 7.34 13.59
CA SER A 565 -10.77 6.29 12.91
C SER A 565 -9.73 6.87 11.96
N PHE A 566 -8.46 6.55 12.19
CA PHE A 566 -7.39 6.82 11.24
C PHE A 566 -7.25 5.64 10.28
N ILE A 567 -7.33 5.91 8.98
CA ILE A 567 -7.20 4.89 7.94
C ILE A 567 -6.01 5.20 7.05
N CYS A 568 -5.15 4.18 6.80
CA CYS A 568 -4.04 4.39 5.89
C CYS A 568 -4.53 4.64 4.46
N GLY A 569 -3.84 5.52 3.74
CA GLY A 569 -4.20 5.93 2.38
C GLY A 569 -4.14 4.80 1.34
N TRP A 570 -3.65 3.63 1.70
CA TRP A 570 -3.56 2.44 0.85
C TRP A 570 -4.58 1.37 1.25
N GLY A 571 -4.26 0.46 2.15
CA GLY A 571 -5.15 -0.65 2.52
C GLY A 571 -6.43 -0.18 3.21
N GLY A 572 -6.33 0.62 4.26
CA GLY A 572 -7.48 1.11 5.03
C GLY A 572 -8.49 1.88 4.18
N LEU A 573 -8.00 2.85 3.40
CA LEU A 573 -8.85 3.64 2.50
C LEU A 573 -9.50 2.76 1.42
N SER A 574 -8.74 1.81 0.86
CA SER A 574 -9.27 0.94 -0.20
C SER A 574 -10.33 -0.02 0.33
N SER A 575 -10.13 -0.60 1.51
CA SER A 575 -11.10 -1.49 2.14
C SER A 575 -12.41 -0.73 2.48
N ALA A 576 -12.31 0.48 3.05
CA ALA A 576 -13.47 1.31 3.36
C ALA A 576 -14.25 1.74 2.10
N GLU A 577 -13.55 2.14 1.02
CA GLU A 577 -14.19 2.50 -0.25
C GLU A 577 -14.83 1.29 -0.96
N GLN A 578 -14.22 0.10 -0.86
CA GLN A 578 -14.81 -1.12 -1.42
C GLN A 578 -16.03 -1.59 -0.63
N ALA A 579 -16.09 -1.36 0.69
CA ALA A 579 -17.30 -1.60 1.49
C ALA A 579 -18.48 -0.84 0.89
N ALA A 580 -18.30 0.45 0.57
CA ALA A 580 -19.34 1.25 -0.09
C ALA A 580 -19.74 0.70 -1.48
N VAL A 581 -18.78 0.24 -2.27
CA VAL A 581 -19.04 -0.34 -3.61
C VAL A 581 -19.83 -1.64 -3.51
N LYS A 582 -19.57 -2.46 -2.48
CA LYS A 582 -20.31 -3.72 -2.23
C LYS A 582 -21.61 -3.53 -1.45
N GLY A 583 -21.97 -2.29 -1.09
CA GLY A 583 -23.18 -2.00 -0.33
C GLY A 583 -23.14 -2.48 1.13
N LEU A 584 -21.92 -2.63 1.68
CA LEU A 584 -21.74 -2.95 3.09
C LEU A 584 -21.92 -1.69 3.93
N THR A 585 -22.62 -1.80 5.05
CA THR A 585 -22.85 -0.70 5.99
C THR A 585 -22.09 -0.93 7.30
N TYR A 586 -21.77 0.15 8.00
CA TYR A 586 -21.24 0.14 9.36
C TYR A 586 -21.78 1.34 10.14
N PRO A 587 -21.71 1.35 11.49
CA PRO A 587 -22.30 2.41 12.30
C PRO A 587 -21.82 3.81 11.94
N SER A 588 -22.75 4.80 11.97
CA SER A 588 -22.49 6.20 11.59
C SER A 588 -21.53 6.93 12.56
N GLY A 589 -21.43 6.49 13.79
CA GLY A 589 -20.58 7.09 14.82
C GLY A 589 -19.05 6.94 14.61
N ILE A 590 -18.59 6.44 13.46
CA ILE A 590 -17.17 6.28 13.14
C ILE A 590 -16.72 7.32 12.13
N TYR A 591 -15.86 8.26 12.52
CA TYR A 591 -15.34 9.33 11.67
C TYR A 591 -13.99 8.95 11.07
N LEU A 592 -13.90 8.88 9.75
CA LEU A 592 -12.69 8.46 9.04
C LEU A 592 -11.78 9.64 8.72
N ILE A 593 -10.53 9.58 9.17
CA ILE A 593 -9.45 10.49 8.77
C ILE A 593 -8.41 9.69 7.98
N PRO A 594 -8.35 9.85 6.66
CA PRO A 594 -7.29 9.25 5.85
C PRO A 594 -5.94 9.90 6.16
N VAL A 595 -4.90 9.06 6.32
CA VAL A 595 -3.50 9.47 6.45
C VAL A 595 -2.67 8.73 5.40
N ASN A 596 -1.51 9.27 5.00
CA ASN A 596 -0.68 8.61 3.98
C ASN A 596 -0.30 7.19 4.41
N CYS A 597 0.21 7.06 5.64
CA CYS A 597 0.53 5.80 6.30
C CYS A 597 0.18 5.90 7.78
N LEU A 598 -0.20 4.83 8.44
CA LEU A 598 -0.36 4.85 9.90
C LEU A 598 0.96 5.19 10.63
N GLY A 599 2.09 4.82 10.01
CA GLY A 599 3.42 5.20 10.51
C GLY A 599 3.70 6.71 10.52
N SER A 600 2.92 7.52 9.80
CA SER A 600 3.04 8.98 9.82
C SER A 600 2.29 9.65 10.98
N ILE A 601 1.49 8.90 11.73
CA ILE A 601 0.73 9.46 12.85
C ILE A 601 1.70 9.75 13.99
N ASP A 602 1.87 11.03 14.31
CA ASP A 602 2.65 11.44 15.46
C ASP A 602 2.00 10.90 16.76
N PRO A 603 2.76 10.38 17.71
CA PRO A 603 2.20 9.84 18.95
C PRO A 603 1.38 10.87 19.74
N SER A 604 1.67 12.16 19.61
CA SER A 604 0.91 13.24 20.24
C SER A 604 -0.52 13.38 19.70
N ILE A 605 -0.75 13.02 18.45
CA ILE A 605 -2.09 13.07 17.80
C ILE A 605 -3.10 12.15 18.49
N LEU A 606 -2.66 10.96 18.91
CA LEU A 606 -3.52 9.99 19.59
C LEU A 606 -3.96 10.54 20.96
N SER A 607 -3.02 11.11 21.69
CA SER A 607 -3.31 11.73 22.99
C SER A 607 -4.15 13.01 22.85
N LEU A 608 -3.90 13.80 21.80
CA LEU A 608 -4.68 15.00 21.49
C LEU A 608 -6.17 14.69 21.25
N ALA A 609 -6.46 13.61 20.52
CA ALA A 609 -7.83 13.19 20.28
C ALA A 609 -8.57 12.87 21.59
N PHE A 610 -7.93 12.17 22.55
CA PHE A 610 -8.50 11.93 23.87
C PHE A 610 -8.65 13.21 24.69
N LEU A 611 -7.65 14.10 24.63
CA LEU A 611 -7.70 15.40 25.32
C LEU A 611 -8.85 16.28 24.82
N ASN A 612 -9.23 16.14 23.54
CA ASN A 612 -10.40 16.81 22.96
C ASN A 612 -11.71 16.02 23.17
N GLY A 613 -11.70 14.88 23.87
CA GLY A 613 -12.88 14.20 24.38
C GLY A 613 -13.43 13.08 23.52
N VAL A 614 -12.65 12.54 22.58
CA VAL A 614 -13.10 11.36 21.80
C VAL A 614 -13.27 10.14 22.71
N LYS A 615 -14.36 9.37 22.53
CA LYS A 615 -14.64 8.15 23.32
C LYS A 615 -13.62 7.04 23.03
N GLY A 616 -13.22 6.88 21.78
CA GLY A 616 -12.28 5.86 21.35
C GLY A 616 -11.62 6.16 20.01
N ILE A 617 -10.52 5.47 19.74
CA ILE A 617 -9.74 5.61 18.50
C ILE A 617 -9.56 4.24 17.87
N LEU A 618 -9.86 4.14 16.57
CA LEU A 618 -9.59 2.97 15.73
C LEU A 618 -8.54 3.33 14.68
N LEU A 619 -7.52 2.50 14.53
CA LEU A 619 -6.52 2.64 13.47
C LEU A 619 -6.59 1.44 12.54
N ALA A 620 -6.88 1.69 11.25
CA ALA A 620 -7.02 0.66 10.23
C ALA A 620 -5.90 0.75 9.21
N GLY A 621 -5.01 -0.23 9.18
CA GLY A 621 -3.81 -0.25 8.35
C GLY A 621 -3.66 -1.48 7.48
N CYS A 622 -2.72 -1.41 6.54
CA CYS A 622 -2.35 -2.54 5.70
C CYS A 622 -1.79 -3.69 6.54
N THR A 623 -1.92 -4.91 6.05
CA THR A 623 -1.25 -6.08 6.62
C THR A 623 0.26 -5.98 6.37
N PRO A 624 1.11 -6.07 7.41
CA PRO A 624 2.56 -5.82 7.27
C PRO A 624 3.26 -6.72 6.26
N THR A 625 2.89 -8.00 6.26
CA THR A 625 3.58 -9.04 5.48
C THR A 625 3.20 -9.08 4.00
N HIS A 626 2.08 -8.47 3.59
CA HIS A 626 1.51 -8.72 2.25
C HIS A 626 1.02 -7.50 1.49
N SER A 627 0.82 -6.35 2.13
CA SER A 627 0.19 -5.20 1.46
C SER A 627 0.65 -3.82 1.93
N CYS A 628 1.62 -3.71 2.84
CA CYS A 628 2.06 -2.41 3.32
C CYS A 628 2.97 -1.71 2.30
N HIS A 629 2.45 -0.65 1.68
CA HIS A 629 3.19 0.16 0.71
C HIS A 629 4.47 0.79 1.28
N TYR A 630 4.47 1.16 2.55
CA TYR A 630 5.61 1.75 3.25
C TYR A 630 6.33 0.73 4.16
N HIS A 631 6.31 -0.53 3.77
CA HIS A 631 6.91 -1.68 4.44
C HIS A 631 6.45 -1.87 5.89
N TYR A 632 6.99 -1.13 6.85
CA TYR A 632 6.76 -1.34 8.29
C TYR A 632 5.96 -0.21 8.96
N GLY A 633 5.28 0.66 8.19
CA GLY A 633 4.58 1.80 8.77
C GLY A 633 3.50 1.44 9.78
N VAL A 634 2.79 0.33 9.58
CA VAL A 634 1.77 -0.15 10.52
C VAL A 634 2.39 -0.70 11.82
N ASP A 635 3.58 -1.32 11.76
CA ASP A 635 4.29 -1.82 12.94
C ASP A 635 4.75 -0.66 13.83
N HIS A 636 5.28 0.43 13.24
CA HIS A 636 5.59 1.66 13.96
C HIS A 636 4.35 2.26 14.65
N CYS A 637 3.21 2.24 13.98
CA CYS A 637 1.95 2.67 14.57
C CYS A 637 1.53 1.77 15.74
N TRP A 638 1.66 0.46 15.60
CA TRP A 638 1.32 -0.51 16.64
C TRP A 638 2.10 -0.27 17.94
N TYR A 639 3.40 0.03 17.85
CA TYR A 639 4.23 0.38 19.01
C TYR A 639 3.75 1.65 19.71
N ARG A 640 3.40 2.70 18.95
CA ARG A 640 2.86 3.96 19.49
C ARG A 640 1.52 3.75 20.16
N VAL A 641 0.65 2.93 19.57
CA VAL A 641 -0.63 2.53 20.19
C VAL A 641 -0.40 1.75 21.47
N ASN A 642 0.61 0.89 21.52
CA ASN A 642 0.94 0.13 22.72
C ASN A 642 1.45 1.04 23.86
N ALA A 643 2.29 2.02 23.54
CA ALA A 643 2.69 3.06 24.49
C ALA A 643 1.49 3.86 25.00
N MET A 644 0.56 4.25 24.10
CA MET A 644 -0.67 4.93 24.49
C MET A 644 -1.53 4.09 25.42
N LYS A 645 -1.70 2.80 25.14
CA LYS A 645 -2.41 1.86 26.01
C LYS A 645 -1.80 1.78 27.42
N LYS A 646 -0.46 1.80 27.51
CA LYS A 646 0.26 1.82 28.79
C LYS A 646 -0.01 3.13 29.54
N LEU A 647 0.07 4.28 28.87
CA LEU A 647 -0.21 5.59 29.48
C LEU A 647 -1.67 5.74 29.94
N LEU A 648 -2.63 5.26 29.14
CA LEU A 648 -4.03 5.21 29.56
C LEU A 648 -4.19 4.37 30.85
N SER A 649 -3.54 3.20 30.91
CA SER A 649 -3.56 2.37 32.14
C SER A 649 -2.93 3.06 33.34
N LEU A 650 -1.79 3.76 33.16
CA LEU A 650 -1.14 4.57 34.22
C LEU A 650 -2.03 5.71 34.72
N ALA A 651 -2.83 6.29 33.82
CA ALA A 651 -3.81 7.30 34.16
C ALA A 651 -5.10 6.75 34.82
N GLY A 652 -5.25 5.41 34.88
CA GLY A 652 -6.47 4.76 35.37
C GLY A 652 -7.61 4.79 34.35
N LEU A 653 -7.30 4.90 33.07
CA LEU A 653 -8.24 4.89 31.95
C LEU A 653 -8.18 3.55 31.19
N GLU A 654 -9.26 3.21 30.50
CA GLU A 654 -9.38 1.91 29.85
C GLU A 654 -8.52 1.85 28.58
N ARG A 655 -7.58 0.91 28.56
CA ARG A 655 -6.70 0.64 27.43
C ARG A 655 -7.44 0.21 26.15
N ARG A 656 -8.69 -0.26 26.26
CA ARG A 656 -9.55 -0.67 25.14
C ARG A 656 -10.10 0.51 24.35
N ARG A 657 -9.93 1.76 24.82
CA ARG A 657 -10.35 2.97 24.09
C ARG A 657 -9.56 3.19 22.80
N ILE A 658 -8.44 2.52 22.63
CA ILE A 658 -7.66 2.59 21.39
C ILE A 658 -7.37 1.18 20.87
N ALA A 659 -7.62 0.99 19.56
CA ALA A 659 -7.32 -0.24 18.85
C ALA A 659 -6.59 0.06 17.54
N VAL A 660 -5.73 -0.87 17.16
CA VAL A 660 -5.13 -0.92 15.82
C VAL A 660 -5.40 -2.29 15.24
N GLY A 661 -5.78 -2.33 13.97
CA GLY A 661 -6.08 -3.55 13.25
C GLY A 661 -5.57 -3.51 11.83
N TYR A 662 -5.50 -4.69 11.24
CA TYR A 662 -5.06 -4.90 9.87
C TYR A 662 -6.28 -5.13 8.97
N VAL A 663 -6.26 -4.53 7.80
CA VAL A 663 -7.28 -4.70 6.79
C VAL A 663 -6.65 -5.15 5.48
N GLU A 664 -7.28 -6.11 4.86
CA GLU A 664 -6.89 -6.58 3.53
C GLU A 664 -7.51 -5.70 2.45
N VAL A 665 -6.70 -5.34 1.46
CA VAL A 665 -7.11 -4.43 0.38
C VAL A 665 -8.32 -4.96 -0.39
N ASN A 666 -8.40 -6.28 -0.59
CA ASN A 666 -9.44 -6.94 -1.38
C ASN A 666 -10.59 -7.51 -0.52
N GLU A 667 -10.53 -7.31 0.79
CA GLU A 667 -11.53 -7.82 1.76
C GLU A 667 -12.22 -6.66 2.49
N PRO A 668 -13.21 -6.01 1.89
CA PRO A 668 -13.92 -4.88 2.50
C PRO A 668 -14.64 -5.26 3.80
N ASP A 669 -15.06 -6.52 3.95
CA ASP A 669 -15.61 -7.05 5.19
C ASP A 669 -14.65 -6.98 6.37
N SER A 670 -13.33 -7.00 6.12
CA SER A 670 -12.32 -6.92 7.18
C SER A 670 -12.37 -5.57 7.92
N PHE A 671 -12.57 -4.47 7.17
CA PHE A 671 -12.75 -3.14 7.77
C PHE A 671 -14.07 -3.04 8.53
N VAL A 672 -15.17 -3.52 7.94
CA VAL A 672 -16.51 -3.47 8.56
C VAL A 672 -16.53 -4.23 9.88
N ARG A 673 -16.10 -5.50 9.87
CA ARG A 673 -16.01 -6.32 11.11
C ARG A 673 -15.13 -5.69 12.19
N MET A 674 -14.01 -5.09 11.80
CA MET A 674 -13.12 -4.42 12.76
C MET A 674 -13.78 -3.18 13.37
N ALA A 675 -14.48 -2.39 12.57
CA ALA A 675 -15.20 -1.20 13.00
C ALA A 675 -16.32 -1.55 13.98
N GLU A 676 -17.14 -2.54 13.66
CA GLU A 676 -18.21 -3.06 14.51
C GLU A 676 -17.65 -3.62 15.83
N SER A 677 -16.65 -4.50 15.75
CA SER A 677 -16.05 -5.10 16.94
C SER A 677 -15.46 -4.08 17.91
N HIS A 678 -14.86 -3.01 17.39
CA HIS A 678 -14.30 -1.97 18.25
C HIS A 678 -15.40 -1.11 18.89
N LEU A 679 -16.47 -0.78 18.16
CA LEU A 679 -17.62 -0.08 18.72
C LEU A 679 -18.30 -0.89 19.81
N ASP A 680 -18.57 -2.17 19.57
CA ASP A 680 -19.16 -3.07 20.58
C ASP A 680 -18.31 -3.13 21.87
N ALA A 681 -16.98 -3.12 21.70
CA ALA A 681 -16.07 -3.08 22.85
C ALA A 681 -16.15 -1.75 23.62
N LEU A 682 -16.39 -0.64 22.91
CA LEU A 682 -16.51 0.70 23.49
C LEU A 682 -17.90 0.99 24.07
N GLU A 683 -18.97 0.39 23.56
CA GLU A 683 -20.31 0.54 24.13
C GLU A 683 -20.37 0.08 25.58
N LYS A 684 -19.58 -0.93 25.93
CA LYS A 684 -19.45 -1.46 27.29
C LYS A 684 -18.68 -0.55 28.25
N LEU A 685 -18.07 0.53 27.72
CA LEU A 685 -17.31 1.48 28.51
C LEU A 685 -18.13 2.76 28.75
N PRO A 686 -17.98 3.38 29.93
CA PRO A 686 -18.59 4.69 30.18
C PRO A 686 -17.99 5.74 29.23
N PRO A 687 -18.71 6.87 29.00
CA PRO A 687 -18.11 8.03 28.35
C PRO A 687 -16.78 8.41 29.03
N LEU A 688 -15.87 9.01 28.27
CA LEU A 688 -14.61 9.50 28.84
C LEU A 688 -14.93 10.64 29.82
N PRO A 689 -14.58 10.53 31.14
CA PRO A 689 -14.87 11.59 32.07
C PRO A 689 -14.20 12.92 31.69
N ARG A 690 -14.89 14.04 31.84
CA ARG A 690 -14.39 15.39 31.54
C ARG A 690 -14.18 16.24 32.78
N ASP A 691 -14.03 15.61 33.94
CA ASP A 691 -13.67 16.30 35.19
C ASP A 691 -12.22 16.80 35.12
N ASP A 692 -11.91 17.81 35.91
CA ASP A 692 -10.59 18.45 35.92
C ASP A 692 -9.44 17.49 36.19
N ARG A 693 -9.67 16.43 36.98
CA ARG A 693 -8.70 15.42 37.31
C ARG A 693 -8.38 14.54 36.10
N THR A 694 -9.39 14.10 35.39
CA THR A 694 -9.21 13.32 34.17
C THR A 694 -8.57 14.16 33.06
N MET A 695 -8.99 15.42 32.93
CA MET A 695 -8.39 16.34 31.96
C MET A 695 -6.91 16.63 32.26
N ALA A 696 -6.53 16.79 33.54
CA ALA A 696 -5.13 16.95 33.94
C ALA A 696 -4.29 15.69 33.60
N LYS A 697 -4.84 14.48 33.79
CA LYS A 697 -4.19 13.24 33.43
C LYS A 697 -4.00 13.11 31.90
N LEU A 698 -5.02 13.44 31.11
CA LEU A 698 -4.97 13.42 29.64
C LEU A 698 -3.97 14.46 29.12
N TRP A 699 -3.94 15.65 29.73
CA TRP A 699 -2.93 16.66 29.42
C TRP A 699 -1.51 16.13 29.71
N ALA A 700 -1.31 15.46 30.84
CA ALA A 700 -0.02 14.88 31.17
C ALA A 700 0.38 13.77 30.19
N ILE A 701 -0.55 12.92 29.72
CA ILE A 701 -0.30 11.95 28.66
C ILE A 701 0.16 12.66 27.38
N HIS A 702 -0.56 13.73 26.98
CA HIS A 702 -0.22 14.50 25.79
C HIS A 702 1.17 15.14 25.90
N ALA A 703 1.47 15.78 27.00
CA ALA A 703 2.79 16.36 27.27
C ALA A 703 3.91 15.30 27.29
N THR A 704 3.60 14.09 27.77
CA THR A 704 4.55 12.95 27.77
C THR A 704 4.90 12.51 26.37
N MET A 705 3.96 12.52 25.42
CA MET A 705 4.20 12.13 24.04
C MET A 705 5.10 13.11 23.26
N HIS A 706 5.25 14.34 23.72
CA HIS A 706 6.21 15.32 23.19
C HIS A 706 7.60 15.21 23.79
N ARG A 707 7.81 14.38 24.83
CA ARG A 707 9.12 14.25 25.47
C ARG A 707 10.13 13.57 24.54
N PRO A 708 11.31 14.19 24.30
CA PRO A 708 12.33 13.62 23.44
C PRO A 708 12.74 12.20 23.84
N ARG A 709 12.86 11.91 25.13
CA ARG A 709 13.23 10.60 25.67
C ARG A 709 12.17 9.52 25.34
N VAL A 710 10.88 9.86 25.44
CA VAL A 710 9.77 8.97 25.05
C VAL A 710 9.81 8.72 23.54
N ARG A 711 9.91 9.78 22.75
CA ARG A 711 9.97 9.68 21.29
C ARG A 711 11.19 8.89 20.82
N TRP A 712 12.33 9.05 21.49
CA TRP A 712 13.54 8.27 21.26
C TRP A 712 13.29 6.76 21.45
N VAL A 713 12.72 6.37 22.60
CA VAL A 713 12.42 4.96 22.89
C VAL A 713 11.43 4.40 21.88
N LEU A 714 10.40 5.15 21.52
CA LEU A 714 9.43 4.75 20.50
C LEU A 714 10.08 4.60 19.11
N GLY A 715 11.09 5.39 18.80
CA GLY A 715 11.81 5.32 17.52
C GLY A 715 12.85 4.20 17.45
N THR A 716 13.54 3.91 18.54
CA THR A 716 14.60 2.90 18.58
C THR A 716 14.11 1.47 18.74
N SER A 717 12.90 1.30 19.29
CA SER A 717 12.30 -0.03 19.54
C SER A 717 11.99 -0.82 18.27
N LEU A 718 11.94 -0.15 17.11
CA LEU A 718 11.62 -0.74 15.81
C LEU A 718 12.80 -0.61 14.83
N ARG A 719 13.99 -0.98 15.26
CA ARG A 719 15.03 -1.24 14.26
C ARG A 719 14.57 -2.36 13.37
N ARG A 720 14.74 -2.16 12.03
CA ARG A 720 14.36 -3.15 11.00
C ARG A 720 14.77 -4.55 11.45
N PRO A 721 13.94 -5.58 11.25
CA PRO A 721 14.37 -6.97 11.33
C PRO A 721 15.22 -7.35 10.10
N THR A 722 16.02 -6.43 9.56
CA THR A 722 17.04 -6.73 8.57
C THR A 722 18.28 -7.22 9.33
N GLU A 723 18.84 -8.31 8.86
CA GLU A 723 19.99 -9.06 9.38
C GLU A 723 21.28 -8.25 9.71
N LYS A 724 21.24 -6.93 9.68
CA LYS A 724 22.28 -6.00 10.16
C LYS A 724 21.93 -5.40 11.53
N VAL A 725 21.46 -6.24 12.44
CA VAL A 725 21.58 -5.95 13.86
C VAL A 725 23.07 -6.08 14.21
N PHE A 726 23.64 -5.06 14.85
CA PHE A 726 25.01 -5.14 15.37
C PHE A 726 25.19 -6.48 16.07
N PRO A 727 26.19 -7.29 15.68
CA PRO A 727 26.44 -8.57 16.35
C PRO A 727 26.63 -8.30 17.84
N GLY A 728 25.72 -8.79 18.68
CA GLY A 728 25.81 -8.66 20.14
C GLY A 728 24.67 -7.88 20.83
N SER A 729 23.74 -7.24 20.14
CA SER A 729 22.62 -6.51 20.77
C SER A 729 21.26 -7.08 20.36
N GLN A 730 20.96 -8.31 20.75
CA GLN A 730 19.57 -8.77 20.79
C GLN A 730 18.94 -8.23 22.07
N ILE A 731 18.33 -7.04 22.00
CA ILE A 731 17.40 -6.61 23.05
C ILE A 731 16.20 -7.56 22.93
N ASN A 732 15.96 -8.36 23.96
CA ASN A 732 14.78 -9.20 24.06
C ASN A 732 13.53 -8.30 23.98
N ALA A 733 12.50 -8.71 23.23
CA ALA A 733 11.26 -7.96 23.09
C ALA A 733 10.58 -7.63 24.45
N VAL A 734 10.76 -8.50 25.46
CA VAL A 734 10.29 -8.28 26.84
C VAL A 734 11.07 -7.13 27.50
N GLU A 735 12.40 -7.13 27.40
CA GLU A 735 13.26 -6.06 27.97
C GLU A 735 12.98 -4.72 27.31
N ALA A 736 12.75 -4.70 26.00
CA ALA A 736 12.35 -3.48 25.27
C ALA A 736 10.99 -2.94 25.76
N ASP A 737 10.03 -3.83 26.04
CA ASP A 737 8.72 -3.47 26.55
C ASP A 737 8.76 -2.97 28.00
N GLU A 738 9.59 -3.56 28.85
CA GLU A 738 9.86 -3.13 30.23
C GLU A 738 10.55 -1.76 30.25
N THR A 739 11.61 -1.57 29.45
CA THR A 739 12.33 -0.29 29.32
C THR A 739 11.38 0.82 28.87
N MET A 740 10.53 0.55 27.88
CA MET A 740 9.52 1.50 27.44
C MET A 740 8.55 1.86 28.58
N LEU A 741 8.09 0.87 29.34
CA LEU A 741 7.16 1.12 30.45
C LEU A 741 7.78 1.99 31.53
N ASP A 742 9.05 1.76 31.86
CA ASP A 742 9.74 2.55 32.91
C ASP A 742 9.96 4.00 32.47
N VAL A 743 10.39 4.20 31.21
CA VAL A 743 10.50 5.57 30.65
C VAL A 743 9.14 6.28 30.62
N LEU A 744 8.07 5.57 30.22
CA LEU A 744 6.72 6.14 30.21
C LEU A 744 6.24 6.51 31.62
N LYS A 745 6.48 5.68 32.63
CA LYS A 745 6.13 5.99 34.05
C LYS A 745 6.82 7.24 34.53
N GLU A 746 8.13 7.31 34.32
CA GLU A 746 8.95 8.44 34.76
C GLU A 746 8.51 9.74 34.08
N GLU A 747 8.48 9.79 32.76
CA GLU A 747 8.14 10.99 31.99
C GLU A 747 6.66 11.41 32.16
N TYR A 748 5.75 10.45 32.40
CA TYR A 748 4.37 10.73 32.75
C TYR A 748 4.28 11.40 34.14
N THR A 749 5.06 10.93 35.11
CA THR A 749 5.12 11.56 36.45
C THR A 749 5.71 12.96 36.37
N VAL A 750 6.78 13.16 35.57
CA VAL A 750 7.33 14.48 35.27
C VAL A 750 6.26 15.42 34.69
N SER A 751 5.50 14.94 33.71
CA SER A 751 4.44 15.74 33.07
C SER A 751 3.31 16.10 34.05
N ARG A 752 2.95 15.20 34.97
CA ARG A 752 1.97 15.47 36.05
C ARG A 752 2.49 16.51 37.03
N ILE A 753 3.76 16.44 37.41
CA ILE A 753 4.40 17.45 38.30
C ILE A 753 4.36 18.82 37.61
N LEU A 754 4.78 18.90 36.35
CA LEU A 754 4.78 20.19 35.63
C LEU A 754 3.37 20.76 35.50
N LYS A 755 2.34 19.93 35.28
CA LYS A 755 0.93 20.39 35.24
C LYS A 755 0.50 20.94 36.61
N ALA A 756 0.80 20.25 37.70
CA ALA A 756 0.44 20.69 39.03
C ALA A 756 1.15 22.03 39.40
N LEU A 757 2.42 22.18 39.03
CA LEU A 757 3.19 23.38 39.26
C LEU A 757 2.85 24.56 38.34
N SER A 758 2.17 24.29 37.20
CA SER A 758 1.65 25.37 36.34
C SER A 758 0.51 26.15 36.99
N ASP A 759 -0.23 25.50 37.85
CA ASP A 759 -1.40 26.09 38.51
C ASP A 759 -0.98 26.90 39.77
N GLN A 760 -0.02 26.38 40.54
CA GLN A 760 0.56 27.06 41.71
C GLN A 760 1.88 26.40 42.18
N PRO A 761 2.74 27.14 42.88
CA PRO A 761 3.90 26.56 43.56
C PRO A 761 3.47 25.59 44.66
N LEU A 762 4.12 24.41 44.75
CA LEU A 762 3.74 23.34 45.69
C LEU A 762 4.97 22.73 46.39
N SER A 763 4.77 22.28 47.64
CA SER A 763 5.76 21.50 48.36
C SER A 763 5.70 20.01 47.96
N PRO A 764 6.76 19.18 48.20
CA PRO A 764 6.71 17.74 47.94
C PRO A 764 5.55 16.99 48.60
N PRO A 765 5.16 17.31 49.86
CA PRO A 765 3.95 16.70 50.44
C PRO A 765 2.66 17.12 49.73
N ASP A 766 2.54 18.36 49.24
CA ASP A 766 1.37 18.80 48.50
C ASP A 766 1.31 18.18 47.12
N LEU A 767 2.45 18.08 46.42
CA LEU A 767 2.55 17.36 45.19
C LEU A 767 2.15 15.89 45.37
N ALA A 768 2.63 15.22 46.41
CA ALA A 768 2.26 13.86 46.76
C ALA A 768 0.75 13.68 46.93
N ARG A 769 0.08 14.65 47.53
CA ARG A 769 -1.38 14.65 47.72
C ARG A 769 -2.12 14.89 46.42
N VAL A 770 -1.68 15.86 45.61
CA VAL A 770 -2.31 16.21 44.32
C VAL A 770 -2.13 15.08 43.32
N LEU A 771 -0.96 14.47 43.29
CA LEU A 771 -0.63 13.39 42.32
C LEU A 771 -1.02 11.99 42.82
N GLU A 772 -1.43 11.85 44.09
CA GLU A 772 -1.71 10.56 44.73
C GLU A 772 -0.51 9.61 44.67
N GLU A 773 0.70 10.16 44.80
CA GLU A 773 1.96 9.42 44.74
C GLU A 773 2.73 9.58 46.05
N PRO A 774 3.42 8.59 46.56
CA PRO A 774 4.25 8.73 47.75
C PRO A 774 5.38 9.76 47.53
N VAL A 775 5.65 10.58 48.54
CA VAL A 775 6.75 11.59 48.52
C VAL A 775 8.08 10.92 48.12
N ARG A 776 8.34 9.70 48.65
CA ARG A 776 9.57 8.95 48.35
C ARG A 776 9.75 8.65 46.83
N THR A 777 8.67 8.47 46.10
CA THR A 777 8.68 8.25 44.65
C THR A 777 8.96 9.54 43.90
N LEU A 778 8.43 10.65 44.37
CA LEU A 778 8.59 11.97 43.75
C LEU A 778 9.96 12.61 44.02
N THR A 779 10.59 12.32 45.19
CA THR A 779 11.83 12.99 45.61
C THR A 779 12.98 12.86 44.61
N PRO A 780 13.32 11.68 44.06
CA PRO A 780 14.35 11.56 43.04
C PRO A 780 14.03 12.42 41.80
N ILE A 781 12.81 12.30 41.29
CA ILE A 781 12.35 13.03 40.10
C ILE A 781 12.43 14.58 40.35
N LEU A 782 11.95 15.07 41.48
CA LEU A 782 12.02 16.49 41.82
C LEU A 782 13.47 16.98 41.92
N THR A 783 14.36 16.12 42.45
CA THR A 783 15.79 16.44 42.55
C THR A 783 16.41 16.59 41.16
N ASP A 784 16.13 15.68 40.26
CA ASP A 784 16.67 15.73 38.90
C ASP A 784 16.07 16.88 38.10
N MET A 785 14.76 17.10 38.17
CA MET A 785 14.10 18.26 37.56
C MET A 785 14.66 19.61 38.07
N SER A 786 15.05 19.68 39.36
CA SER A 786 15.65 20.87 39.95
C SER A 786 17.08 21.08 39.46
N LYS A 787 17.90 20.01 39.35
CA LYS A 787 19.25 20.07 38.75
C LYS A 787 19.24 20.50 37.30
N GLU A 788 18.25 20.06 36.56
CA GLU A 788 18.03 20.43 35.14
C GLU A 788 17.41 21.81 34.95
N GLY A 789 17.06 22.50 36.04
CA GLY A 789 16.45 23.84 36.00
C GLY A 789 14.99 23.84 35.54
N ARG A 790 14.35 22.69 35.34
CA ARG A 790 12.93 22.63 34.96
C ARG A 790 12.00 23.12 36.07
N ILE A 791 12.42 22.97 37.33
CA ILE A 791 11.75 23.53 38.50
C ILE A 791 12.75 24.29 39.35
N VAL A 792 12.27 25.30 40.06
CA VAL A 792 13.07 26.15 40.93
C VAL A 792 12.45 26.25 42.30
N THR A 793 13.28 26.38 43.36
CA THR A 793 12.80 26.61 44.72
C THR A 793 12.45 28.09 44.90
N LYS A 794 11.19 28.38 45.23
CA LYS A 794 10.69 29.72 45.51
C LYS A 794 10.68 30.09 46.99
N GLY A 795 10.77 29.09 47.86
CA GLY A 795 10.71 29.31 49.29
C GLY A 795 10.71 27.96 50.04
N TRP A 796 10.44 28.02 51.31
CA TRP A 796 10.39 26.85 52.20
C TRP A 796 9.14 26.91 53.06
N GLU A 797 8.48 25.80 53.25
CA GLU A 797 7.38 25.59 54.17
C GLU A 797 7.77 24.50 55.15
N LYS A 798 7.95 24.89 56.46
CA LYS A 798 8.54 23.99 57.45
C LYS A 798 9.94 23.51 57.00
N SER A 799 10.10 22.24 56.69
CA SER A 799 11.36 21.64 56.24
C SER A 799 11.35 21.25 54.74
N TYR A 800 10.32 21.64 54.00
CA TYR A 800 10.16 21.26 52.59
C TYR A 800 10.34 22.47 51.65
N PRO A 801 11.08 22.29 50.54
CA PRO A 801 11.17 23.35 49.55
C PRO A 801 9.81 23.50 48.82
N ILE A 802 9.42 24.72 48.47
CA ILE A 802 8.30 25.04 47.61
C ILE A 802 8.82 25.17 46.20
N TYR A 803 8.41 24.26 45.31
CA TYR A 803 8.82 24.29 43.93
C TYR A 803 7.85 25.07 43.05
N ALA A 804 8.38 25.72 42.03
CA ALA A 804 7.64 26.35 40.94
C ALA A 804 8.31 25.98 39.60
N LEU A 805 7.63 26.24 38.46
CA LEU A 805 8.23 26.07 37.17
C LEU A 805 9.51 26.89 37.01
N GLY A 806 10.57 26.30 36.47
CA GLY A 806 11.76 26.97 36.00
C GLY A 806 11.43 27.88 34.80
N LYS A 807 12.29 28.83 34.51
CA LYS A 807 12.23 29.55 33.23
C LYS A 807 12.76 28.55 32.16
N ALA A 808 11.88 28.20 31.19
CA ALA A 808 12.28 27.40 30.03
C ALA A 808 13.31 28.17 29.21
#